data_4ae793021931542966504c3eab50cc10
#
_entry.id   4ae793021931542966504c3eab50cc10
#
_cell.length_a   1.000
_cell.length_b   1.000
_cell.length_c   1.000
_cell.angle_alpha   90.00
_cell.angle_beta   90.00
_cell.angle_gamma   90.00
#
_symmetry.space_group_name_H-M   'P 1'
#
loop_
_entity.id
_entity.type
_entity.pdbx_description
1 polymer ?
#
loop_
_entity_poly.entity_id
_entity_poly.type
_entity_poly.pdbx_seq_one_letter_code
_entity_poly.pdbx_strand_id
1 'polypeptide(L)'
;MKKAWVSFTLEVASILHIGSGEHRCDENGAGQVALLVSDNGMDQNEGRNARPYIPGSTLKGALRRLQTDSADILFGTAHGTGSSNSAGRLLVFGASSKDAKIVTLRRTKINAGTGVAETNKLFAKEYVEPGATFNVEICVRPLEGDNLDKLVDELCVLLGYLATQVGIEIASGKSNSFGRMRLKGDVTTRYEQYTFDGGRVLSDWSVKQIEPVEYQTKTLHLHCRGPYLVHDPMRKSGRIDQKTKKEEANHLMPLVLGETPRLLETGVCGALKTCAGWLTELGAAKSQLRSVKTTSGPRDITTLERLFGEEGYQAKLKIMITDISAKGQAEFPSVKLNPLTQGPVPSALFFVHAHYNVGFTLHFSARNGGFNADEQALLDAVLDEVHSNGIQLGFGGSKGFGWFQKKGTVRDVPDVSKLEPPKAEMYDKHVKLRLPDPRITLPYRTIAVDPDKILMPEAAVTKAFGDLSLHSKKLDPGVCGHIDVSWLFDTPMLIGASKGSNGAIGPLSIGSDYILPGSTLRGNIRAYLAAITNSRLQDLPDLVSGKNEVKDIKDVPLQKLINSFRSNKAHNPNHDETFEPDFVEALFGFVHETEEAANKAALHERMHLKSRVSFEPAFLENEPDVPKGATKYTLVLGAPTGTSNIYDAIARKTYPAESMVSSRVTERLSENAVAQGTDSATSLHFLHPQVPGGSPVNLIPLHFRGRIHFHNVTLVELGALLWAITLGGRQHARHRIGHAKAFGTGRAWATGLELIAKDNKDSSREFSGPNIIKGLMQQFEKKMSSEGFTALQAWAEVAATDIPAYGKEIKRGNDSARIDGSPEAASRPTKLIYQTWSTLGHRAGLDKIADEVRRENGGRLAAALKPDPK
;
A
#
# COMPACT_ATOMS: atom_id res chain seq x y z
N MET A 1 46.16 38.13 -25.16
CA MET A 1 45.66 36.91 -24.44
C MET A 1 44.28 36.60 -24.93
N LYS A 2 44.02 35.41 -25.48
CA LYS A 2 42.74 35.01 -26.02
C LYS A 2 42.04 34.03 -25.05
N LYS A 3 40.73 34.21 -24.80
CA LYS A 3 39.92 33.35 -23.96
C LYS A 3 38.63 32.98 -24.72
N ALA A 4 37.98 31.91 -24.31
CA ALA A 4 36.66 31.58 -24.79
C ALA A 4 35.66 31.51 -23.64
N TRP A 5 34.46 31.96 -23.91
CA TRP A 5 33.29 31.88 -23.05
C TRP A 5 32.33 30.84 -23.61
N VAL A 6 31.85 29.93 -22.79
CA VAL A 6 30.88 28.91 -23.15
C VAL A 6 29.66 29.10 -22.25
N SER A 7 28.49 29.33 -22.83
CA SER A 7 27.25 29.55 -22.11
C SER A 7 26.22 28.51 -22.52
N PHE A 8 25.52 27.95 -21.55
CA PHE A 8 24.49 26.95 -21.76
C PHE A 8 23.51 26.91 -20.57
N THR A 9 22.33 26.31 -20.80
CA THR A 9 21.32 26.15 -19.79
C THR A 9 21.26 24.70 -19.33
N LEU A 10 21.26 24.50 -18.01
CA LEU A 10 21.00 23.21 -17.36
C LEU A 10 19.57 23.15 -16.85
N GLU A 11 18.90 22.06 -17.12
CA GLU A 11 17.59 21.75 -16.58
C GLU A 11 17.71 20.67 -15.48
N VAL A 12 17.01 20.87 -14.38
CA VAL A 12 16.89 19.88 -13.29
C VAL A 12 16.01 18.74 -13.80
N ALA A 13 16.57 17.56 -13.98
CA ALA A 13 15.88 16.37 -14.47
C ALA A 13 15.38 15.44 -13.34
N SER A 14 15.98 15.52 -12.15
CA SER A 14 15.48 14.92 -10.91
C SER A 14 15.61 15.90 -9.76
N ILE A 15 14.92 15.70 -8.63
CA ILE A 15 15.02 16.62 -7.49
C ILE A 15 16.48 16.91 -7.11
N LEU A 16 16.76 18.18 -6.87
CA LEU A 16 18.11 18.67 -6.59
C LEU A 16 18.20 19.23 -5.17
N HIS A 17 19.19 18.79 -4.40
CA HIS A 17 19.51 19.37 -3.09
C HIS A 17 20.96 19.79 -3.05
N ILE A 18 21.19 21.07 -2.92
CA ILE A 18 22.48 21.65 -2.56
C ILE A 18 22.28 22.28 -1.20
N GLY A 19 22.87 21.69 -0.16
CA GLY A 19 22.66 22.15 1.20
C GLY A 19 23.44 23.43 1.50
N SER A 20 22.82 24.35 2.26
CA SER A 20 23.48 25.52 2.83
C SER A 20 24.37 25.16 4.02
N GLY A 21 24.20 23.97 4.58
CA GLY A 21 24.78 23.59 5.88
C GLY A 21 23.90 23.92 7.07
N GLU A 22 22.80 24.60 6.84
CA GLU A 22 21.87 25.02 7.90
C GLU A 22 20.76 23.99 8.11
N HIS A 23 20.27 23.94 9.34
CA HIS A 23 19.11 23.17 9.75
C HIS A 23 18.04 24.10 10.28
N ARG A 24 16.83 24.02 9.74
CA ARG A 24 15.65 24.68 10.32
C ARG A 24 14.84 23.65 11.10
N CYS A 25 14.50 24.03 12.34
CA CYS A 25 13.51 23.31 13.12
C CYS A 25 12.18 24.05 12.96
N ASP A 26 11.23 23.44 12.29
CA ASP A 26 9.83 23.89 12.27
C ASP A 26 8.99 22.99 13.19
N GLU A 27 7.70 23.28 13.31
CA GLU A 27 6.73 22.48 14.07
C GLU A 27 6.70 20.99 13.64
N ASN A 28 7.36 20.65 12.52
CA ASN A 28 7.37 19.36 11.87
C ASN A 28 8.75 18.68 11.90
N GLY A 29 9.73 19.18 12.63
CA GLY A 29 11.06 18.62 12.84
C GLY A 29 12.21 19.34 12.14
N ALA A 30 13.44 18.91 12.41
CA ALA A 30 14.64 19.49 11.84
C ALA A 30 14.82 19.09 10.36
N GLY A 31 15.00 20.07 9.49
CA GLY A 31 15.21 19.86 8.05
C GLY A 31 16.46 20.55 7.54
N GLN A 32 17.11 19.94 6.53
CA GLN A 32 18.22 20.54 5.80
C GLN A 32 17.69 21.54 4.78
N VAL A 33 18.23 22.76 4.81
CA VAL A 33 17.80 23.87 3.95
C VAL A 33 18.60 23.89 2.64
N ALA A 34 17.95 24.25 1.55
CA ALA A 34 18.59 24.45 0.25
C ALA A 34 19.47 25.72 0.25
N LEU A 35 20.58 25.68 -0.49
CA LEU A 35 21.44 26.85 -0.68
C LEU A 35 20.75 27.85 -1.59
N LEU A 36 20.52 29.06 -1.07
CA LEU A 36 19.88 30.16 -1.78
C LEU A 36 20.84 31.34 -1.87
N VAL A 37 20.65 32.17 -2.89
CA VAL A 37 21.32 33.45 -3.07
C VAL A 37 20.26 34.53 -3.31
N SER A 38 20.36 35.64 -2.59
CA SER A 38 19.50 36.81 -2.82
C SER A 38 20.18 37.80 -3.76
N ASP A 39 19.37 38.61 -4.47
CA ASP A 39 19.91 39.67 -5.36
C ASP A 39 20.61 40.81 -4.57
N ASN A 40 20.37 40.91 -3.25
CA ASN A 40 20.91 41.97 -2.38
C ASN A 40 22.07 41.53 -1.48
N GLY A 41 22.73 40.42 -1.80
CA GLY A 41 23.76 39.83 -0.95
C GLY A 41 23.18 38.79 0.02
N MET A 42 24.06 38.21 0.86
CA MET A 42 23.69 37.08 1.75
C MET A 42 22.82 37.51 2.95
N ASP A 43 21.68 38.15 2.71
CA ASP A 43 20.74 38.40 3.80
C ASP A 43 19.74 37.26 3.87
N GLN A 44 19.99 36.33 4.76
CA GLN A 44 19.28 35.06 4.89
C GLN A 44 17.87 35.19 5.50
N ASN A 45 17.49 36.39 5.95
CA ASN A 45 16.27 36.61 6.73
C ASN A 45 15.04 37.11 5.93
N GLU A 46 15.19 37.48 4.66
CA GLU A 46 14.05 37.93 3.87
C GLU A 46 13.73 36.96 2.70
N GLY A 47 12.95 35.96 3.01
CA GLY A 47 12.60 34.81 2.16
C GLY A 47 11.81 35.10 0.88
N ARG A 48 11.67 36.34 0.40
CA ARG A 48 10.83 36.65 -0.75
C ARG A 48 11.57 36.71 -2.11
N ASN A 49 12.91 36.87 -2.13
CA ASN A 49 13.70 36.97 -3.36
C ASN A 49 14.90 36.01 -3.43
N ALA A 50 14.98 35.02 -2.56
CA ALA A 50 16.07 34.07 -2.55
C ALA A 50 15.90 33.02 -3.64
N ARG A 51 16.96 32.78 -4.44
CA ARG A 51 16.96 31.86 -5.57
C ARG A 51 17.88 30.67 -5.31
N PRO A 52 17.48 29.42 -5.68
CA PRO A 52 18.40 28.30 -5.63
C PRO A 52 19.67 28.56 -6.40
N TYR A 53 20.79 28.15 -5.79
CA TYR A 53 22.13 28.44 -6.30
C TYR A 53 22.99 27.18 -6.37
N ILE A 54 23.68 27.03 -7.49
CA ILE A 54 24.69 25.99 -7.69
C ILE A 54 26.08 26.63 -7.71
N PRO A 55 26.93 26.37 -6.70
CA PRO A 55 28.28 26.88 -6.71
C PRO A 55 29.09 26.37 -7.90
N GLY A 56 29.92 27.24 -8.50
CA GLY A 56 30.77 26.88 -9.62
C GLY A 56 31.74 25.72 -9.28
N SER A 57 32.18 25.63 -8.03
CA SER A 57 32.99 24.49 -7.54
C SER A 57 32.21 23.17 -7.58
N THR A 58 30.92 23.19 -7.30
CA THR A 58 30.03 22.00 -7.39
C THR A 58 29.90 21.52 -8.82
N LEU A 59 29.66 22.45 -9.77
CA LEU A 59 29.59 22.17 -11.20
C LEU A 59 30.93 21.66 -11.73
N LYS A 60 32.01 22.35 -11.39
CA LYS A 60 33.39 21.96 -11.77
C LYS A 60 33.69 20.55 -11.31
N GLY A 61 33.38 20.22 -10.04
CA GLY A 61 33.61 18.90 -9.47
C GLY A 61 32.73 17.82 -10.09
N ALA A 62 31.54 18.16 -10.56
CA ALA A 62 30.64 17.22 -11.26
C ALA A 62 31.15 16.90 -12.67
N LEU A 63 31.56 17.90 -13.42
CA LEU A 63 32.17 17.75 -14.76
C LEU A 63 33.48 16.96 -14.70
N ARG A 64 34.32 17.25 -13.72
CA ARG A 64 35.62 16.54 -13.56
C ARG A 64 35.46 15.03 -13.34
N ARG A 65 34.35 14.60 -12.78
CA ARG A 65 34.07 13.17 -12.52
C ARG A 65 33.72 12.36 -13.74
N LEU A 66 33.47 13.00 -14.89
CA LEU A 66 33.17 12.32 -16.13
C LEU A 66 34.33 11.53 -16.73
N GLN A 67 35.55 11.67 -16.15
CA GLN A 67 36.76 10.88 -16.44
C GLN A 67 37.03 10.68 -17.93
N THR A 68 37.11 11.77 -18.65
CA THR A 68 37.60 11.77 -20.04
C THR A 68 39.13 11.91 -20.03
N ASP A 69 39.76 11.49 -21.10
CA ASP A 69 41.24 11.62 -21.27
C ASP A 69 41.71 13.07 -21.14
N SER A 70 40.86 14.03 -21.43
CA SER A 70 41.11 15.48 -21.35
C SER A 70 40.85 16.07 -19.96
N ALA A 71 40.34 15.31 -18.99
CA ALA A 71 39.93 15.84 -17.69
C ALA A 71 41.08 16.55 -16.94
N ASP A 72 42.27 16.00 -17.00
CA ASP A 72 43.44 16.58 -16.34
C ASP A 72 43.92 17.87 -17.00
N ILE A 73 43.76 18.00 -18.29
CA ILE A 73 44.10 19.23 -19.02
C ILE A 73 43.09 20.33 -18.65
N LEU A 74 41.77 20.04 -18.73
CA LEU A 74 40.73 21.02 -18.48
C LEU A 74 40.64 21.46 -17.02
N PHE A 75 40.78 20.52 -16.08
CA PHE A 75 40.57 20.79 -14.66
C PHE A 75 41.82 20.95 -13.82
N GLY A 76 42.98 20.58 -14.39
CA GLY A 76 44.28 20.60 -13.72
C GLY A 76 44.53 19.36 -12.86
N THR A 77 45.79 19.11 -12.54
CA THR A 77 46.24 18.01 -11.68
C THR A 77 46.78 18.57 -10.38
N ALA A 78 46.36 17.92 -9.24
CA ALA A 78 46.95 18.15 -7.93
C ALA A 78 47.54 16.82 -7.47
N HIS A 79 48.84 16.63 -7.61
CA HIS A 79 49.54 15.48 -7.04
C HIS A 79 50.23 15.88 -5.74
N GLY A 80 50.10 15.04 -4.69
CA GLY A 80 50.86 15.20 -3.47
C GLY A 80 52.36 15.07 -3.77
N THR A 81 53.14 15.93 -3.18
CA THR A 81 54.62 15.90 -3.06
C THR A 81 55.39 15.30 -4.25
N GLY A 82 55.73 16.11 -5.24
CA GLY A 82 56.90 15.85 -6.08
C GLY A 82 56.71 15.77 -7.60
N SER A 83 55.55 15.96 -8.16
CA SER A 83 55.34 16.04 -9.62
C SER A 83 54.63 17.32 -10.03
N SER A 84 54.80 17.73 -11.24
CA SER A 84 54.34 18.99 -11.85
C SER A 84 52.81 19.18 -11.70
N ASN A 85 52.41 20.05 -10.77
CA ASN A 85 51.04 20.52 -10.67
C ASN A 85 50.68 21.34 -11.94
N SER A 86 49.60 20.95 -12.61
CA SER A 86 49.12 21.67 -13.77
C SER A 86 47.87 22.47 -13.39
N ALA A 87 47.86 23.78 -13.70
CA ALA A 87 46.71 24.62 -13.46
C ALA A 87 45.52 24.25 -14.40
N GLY A 88 44.29 24.25 -13.88
CA GLY A 88 43.10 24.02 -14.69
C GLY A 88 42.82 25.19 -15.62
N ARG A 89 42.34 24.86 -16.81
CA ARG A 89 41.98 25.81 -17.87
C ARG A 89 40.56 26.35 -17.75
N LEU A 90 39.72 25.73 -16.91
CA LEU A 90 38.33 26.11 -16.76
C LEU A 90 38.10 26.93 -15.49
N LEU A 91 37.46 28.10 -15.66
CA LEU A 91 36.81 28.86 -14.62
C LEU A 91 35.32 28.70 -14.75
N VAL A 92 34.68 27.95 -13.83
CA VAL A 92 33.27 27.65 -13.80
C VAL A 92 32.56 28.61 -12.83
N PHE A 93 31.63 29.37 -13.30
CA PHE A 93 30.84 30.29 -12.47
C PHE A 93 29.71 29.57 -11.80
N GLY A 94 29.21 30.09 -10.67
CA GLY A 94 28.00 29.62 -10.02
C GLY A 94 26.79 30.06 -10.82
N ALA A 95 25.73 29.28 -10.74
CA ALA A 95 24.47 29.52 -11.44
C ALA A 95 23.30 29.60 -10.47
N SER A 96 22.39 30.54 -10.70
CA SER A 96 21.12 30.67 -9.97
C SER A 96 19.94 30.44 -10.89
N SER A 97 18.81 30.01 -10.30
CA SER A 97 17.56 29.79 -11.02
C SER A 97 16.52 30.85 -10.60
N LYS A 98 15.76 31.34 -11.60
CA LYS A 98 14.64 32.29 -11.40
C LYS A 98 13.27 31.60 -11.36
N ASP A 99 13.17 30.44 -11.94
CA ASP A 99 11.94 29.66 -12.14
C ASP A 99 11.84 28.44 -11.20
N ALA A 100 12.82 28.25 -10.34
CA ALA A 100 12.87 27.12 -9.44
C ALA A 100 11.83 27.20 -8.32
N LYS A 101 11.11 26.10 -8.14
CA LYS A 101 10.26 25.87 -6.96
C LYS A 101 11.00 24.97 -5.97
N ILE A 102 10.85 25.30 -4.68
CA ILE A 102 11.43 24.53 -3.59
C ILE A 102 10.31 23.74 -2.91
N VAL A 103 10.56 22.46 -2.70
CA VAL A 103 9.64 21.55 -1.98
C VAL A 103 10.37 20.88 -0.83
N THR A 104 9.68 20.72 0.27
CA THR A 104 10.18 19.96 1.42
C THR A 104 9.69 18.52 1.31
N LEU A 105 10.61 17.57 1.20
CA LEU A 105 10.28 16.15 1.19
C LEU A 105 10.70 15.50 2.51
N ARG A 106 9.78 14.77 3.10
CA ARG A 106 10.03 13.94 4.27
C ARG A 106 10.32 12.51 3.85
N ARG A 107 11.31 11.92 4.48
CA ARG A 107 11.74 10.54 4.21
C ARG A 107 12.05 9.83 5.51
N THR A 108 11.87 8.54 5.50
CA THR A 108 12.19 7.66 6.61
C THR A 108 13.02 6.49 6.12
N LYS A 109 13.84 5.93 7.00
CA LYS A 109 14.54 4.67 6.75
C LYS A 109 13.57 3.53 7.09
N ILE A 110 13.52 2.52 6.22
CA ILE A 110 12.73 1.31 6.45
C ILE A 110 13.65 0.21 6.98
N ASN A 111 13.25 -0.42 8.07
CA ASN A 111 13.90 -1.60 8.59
C ASN A 111 13.62 -2.79 7.65
N ALA A 112 14.68 -3.41 7.13
CA ALA A 112 14.55 -4.50 6.17
C ALA A 112 13.88 -5.76 6.75
N GLY A 113 14.06 -6.00 8.03
CA GLY A 113 13.54 -7.20 8.69
C GLY A 113 12.07 -7.11 9.10
N THR A 114 11.60 -5.94 9.51
CA THR A 114 10.21 -5.71 9.90
C THR A 114 9.37 -5.08 8.79
N GLY A 115 10.03 -4.47 7.79
CA GLY A 115 9.39 -3.76 6.68
C GLY A 115 8.71 -2.44 7.06
N VAL A 116 8.95 -1.92 8.27
CA VAL A 116 8.38 -0.67 8.77
C VAL A 116 9.43 0.42 8.95
N ALA A 117 9.00 1.66 9.20
CA ALA A 117 9.89 2.78 9.45
C ALA A 117 10.71 2.57 10.73
N GLU A 118 12.01 2.86 10.69
CA GLU A 118 12.87 2.89 11.89
C GLU A 118 12.54 4.12 12.74
N THR A 119 12.59 3.95 14.06
CA THR A 119 12.37 5.03 15.03
C THR A 119 13.40 6.14 14.87
N ASN A 120 12.96 7.38 15.00
CA ASN A 120 13.84 8.58 14.92
C ASN A 120 14.64 8.70 13.62
N LYS A 121 14.20 8.07 12.54
CA LYS A 121 14.82 8.15 11.19
C LYS A 121 13.96 8.92 10.20
N LEU A 122 13.03 9.73 10.68
CA LEU A 122 12.32 10.69 9.85
C LEU A 122 13.21 11.94 9.67
N PHE A 123 13.43 12.33 8.44
CA PHE A 123 14.17 13.54 8.11
C PHE A 123 13.51 14.29 6.97
N ALA A 124 13.59 15.61 7.05
CA ALA A 124 13.09 16.52 6.03
C ALA A 124 14.26 17.18 5.30
N LYS A 125 14.11 17.42 4.01
CA LYS A 125 15.06 18.20 3.20
C LYS A 125 14.32 19.05 2.19
N GLU A 126 14.83 20.25 1.94
CA GLU A 126 14.39 21.09 0.84
C GLU A 126 15.06 20.66 -0.46
N TYR A 127 14.28 20.63 -1.51
CA TYR A 127 14.73 20.26 -2.86
C TYR A 127 14.20 21.24 -3.89
N VAL A 128 15.02 21.48 -4.92
CA VAL A 128 14.56 22.15 -6.14
C VAL A 128 13.82 21.14 -7.01
N GLU A 129 12.65 21.52 -7.49
CA GLU A 129 11.81 20.65 -8.33
C GLU A 129 12.43 20.45 -9.73
N PRO A 130 12.16 19.30 -10.38
CA PRO A 130 12.49 19.10 -11.79
C PRO A 130 11.81 20.14 -12.69
N GLY A 131 12.50 20.47 -13.78
CA GLY A 131 12.09 21.49 -14.74
C GLY A 131 12.69 22.86 -14.49
N ALA A 132 13.22 23.14 -13.28
CA ALA A 132 13.95 24.37 -12.99
C ALA A 132 15.20 24.49 -13.87
N THR A 133 15.50 25.72 -14.31
CA THR A 133 16.63 25.99 -15.22
C THR A 133 17.70 26.85 -14.57
N PHE A 134 18.95 26.56 -14.91
CA PHE A 134 20.14 27.25 -14.41
C PHE A 134 21.02 27.65 -15.60
N ASN A 135 21.29 28.92 -15.77
CA ASN A 135 22.19 29.42 -16.81
C ASN A 135 23.63 29.33 -16.29
N VAL A 136 24.46 28.60 -17.00
CA VAL A 136 25.85 28.34 -16.65
C VAL A 136 26.78 29.03 -17.63
N GLU A 137 27.82 29.67 -17.09
CA GLU A 137 28.93 30.22 -17.89
C GLU A 137 30.26 29.59 -17.43
N ILE A 138 31.06 29.22 -18.42
CA ILE A 138 32.43 28.72 -18.24
C ILE A 138 33.40 29.56 -19.07
N CYS A 139 34.45 30.06 -18.43
CA CYS A 139 35.53 30.75 -19.15
C CYS A 139 36.68 29.75 -19.33
N VAL A 140 37.07 29.49 -20.55
CA VAL A 140 38.23 28.68 -20.95
C VAL A 140 39.43 29.59 -21.08
N ARG A 141 40.45 29.36 -20.27
CA ARG A 141 41.69 30.13 -20.21
C ARG A 141 42.86 29.23 -20.63
N PRO A 142 43.39 29.42 -21.86
CA PRO A 142 44.56 28.67 -22.29
C PRO A 142 45.79 29.10 -21.50
N LEU A 143 46.70 28.19 -21.27
CA LEU A 143 48.06 28.44 -20.82
C LEU A 143 48.97 28.59 -22.07
N GLU A 144 50.23 28.93 -21.82
CA GLU A 144 51.20 29.00 -22.89
C GLU A 144 51.37 27.65 -23.60
N GLY A 145 51.30 27.63 -24.92
CA GLY A 145 51.34 26.42 -25.74
C GLY A 145 50.00 25.69 -25.94
N ASP A 146 48.93 26.07 -25.22
CA ASP A 146 47.60 25.45 -25.41
C ASP A 146 46.90 25.98 -26.69
N ASN A 147 46.20 25.07 -27.37
CA ASN A 147 45.25 25.43 -28.44
C ASN A 147 43.86 25.67 -27.85
N LEU A 148 43.35 26.95 -27.93
CA LEU A 148 42.09 27.35 -27.34
C LEU A 148 40.91 26.63 -27.96
N ASP A 149 40.88 26.45 -29.29
CA ASP A 149 39.78 25.79 -29.98
C ASP A 149 39.69 24.32 -29.58
N LYS A 150 40.83 23.64 -29.46
CA LYS A 150 40.91 22.28 -28.97
C LYS A 150 40.37 22.15 -27.53
N LEU A 151 40.65 23.09 -26.64
CA LEU A 151 40.15 23.11 -25.27
C LEU A 151 38.63 23.31 -25.24
N VAL A 152 38.09 24.13 -26.11
CA VAL A 152 36.65 24.33 -26.29
C VAL A 152 35.98 23.05 -26.81
N ASP A 153 36.55 22.37 -27.79
CA ASP A 153 36.04 21.10 -28.33
C ASP A 153 36.01 19.99 -27.26
N GLU A 154 37.10 19.88 -26.47
CA GLU A 154 37.17 18.94 -25.34
C GLU A 154 36.11 19.23 -24.26
N LEU A 155 35.84 20.52 -23.98
CA LEU A 155 34.72 20.91 -23.12
C LEU A 155 33.36 20.50 -23.75
N CYS A 156 33.19 20.64 -25.03
CA CYS A 156 31.97 20.24 -25.76
C CYS A 156 31.75 18.71 -25.68
N VAL A 157 32.79 17.88 -25.72
CA VAL A 157 32.71 16.44 -25.49
C VAL A 157 32.19 16.15 -24.08
N LEU A 158 32.65 16.88 -23.07
CA LEU A 158 32.12 16.74 -21.70
C LEU A 158 30.66 17.18 -21.63
N LEU A 159 30.26 18.22 -22.32
CA LEU A 159 28.87 18.67 -22.38
C LEU A 159 27.97 17.66 -23.12
N GLY A 160 28.53 16.78 -23.96
CA GLY A 160 27.83 15.65 -24.58
C GLY A 160 27.22 14.70 -23.58
N TYR A 161 27.81 14.52 -22.41
CA TYR A 161 27.19 13.75 -21.32
C TYR A 161 25.95 14.42 -20.74
N LEU A 162 25.90 15.75 -20.74
CA LEU A 162 24.73 16.53 -20.32
C LEU A 162 23.62 16.55 -21.39
N ALA A 163 23.97 16.37 -22.65
CA ALA A 163 23.03 16.33 -23.77
C ALA A 163 22.23 15.01 -23.83
N THR A 164 22.60 14.02 -23.04
CA THR A 164 21.89 12.74 -22.94
C THR A 164 20.64 12.84 -22.06
N GLN A 165 19.69 11.91 -22.23
CA GLN A 165 18.56 11.79 -21.29
C GLN A 165 19.01 11.48 -19.86
N VAL A 166 20.13 10.79 -19.70
CA VAL A 166 20.69 10.44 -18.39
C VAL A 166 21.25 11.66 -17.69
N GLY A 167 21.90 12.58 -18.40
CA GLY A 167 22.54 13.76 -17.83
C GLY A 167 23.64 13.43 -16.82
N ILE A 168 24.02 14.41 -16.01
CA ILE A 168 24.99 14.24 -14.91
C ILE A 168 24.34 14.46 -13.55
N GLU A 169 24.93 13.87 -12.50
CA GLU A 169 24.48 14.04 -11.12
C GLU A 169 25.30 15.08 -10.40
N ILE A 170 24.65 16.07 -9.81
CA ILE A 170 25.25 17.18 -9.06
C ILE A 170 24.78 17.13 -7.61
N ALA A 171 25.59 17.57 -6.68
CA ALA A 171 25.28 17.74 -5.27
C ALA A 171 24.99 16.47 -4.47
N SER A 172 24.07 16.49 -3.49
CA SER A 172 23.85 15.40 -2.55
C SER A 172 22.79 14.40 -3.02
N GLY A 173 22.81 13.18 -2.47
CA GLY A 173 21.79 12.17 -2.77
C GLY A 173 22.00 11.38 -4.05
N LYS A 174 23.20 11.37 -4.61
CA LYS A 174 23.52 10.70 -5.88
C LYS A 174 23.25 9.19 -5.86
N SER A 175 23.51 8.52 -4.75
CA SER A 175 23.19 7.09 -4.60
C SER A 175 21.67 6.80 -4.79
N ASN A 176 20.85 7.81 -4.62
CA ASN A 176 19.41 7.78 -4.82
C ASN A 176 18.98 8.43 -6.14
N SER A 177 19.90 8.64 -7.07
CA SER A 177 19.69 9.26 -8.38
C SER A 177 19.13 10.69 -8.33
N PHE A 178 19.39 11.42 -7.26
CA PHE A 178 19.05 12.84 -7.12
C PHE A 178 20.06 13.74 -7.79
N GLY A 179 19.64 14.98 -8.05
CA GLY A 179 20.50 16.02 -8.59
C GLY A 179 20.89 15.81 -10.04
N ARG A 180 20.09 15.09 -10.82
CA ARG A 180 20.36 14.97 -12.25
C ARG A 180 20.07 16.26 -12.96
N MET A 181 21.02 16.68 -13.76
CA MET A 181 20.97 17.85 -14.61
C MET A 181 21.23 17.43 -16.05
N ARG A 182 20.50 18.03 -16.98
CA ARG A 182 20.69 17.82 -18.41
C ARG A 182 20.79 19.16 -19.15
N LEU A 183 21.40 19.12 -20.31
CA LEU A 183 21.48 20.27 -21.19
C LEU A 183 20.07 20.58 -21.73
N LYS A 184 19.71 21.86 -21.75
CA LYS A 184 18.48 22.37 -22.35
C LYS A 184 18.81 23.44 -23.37
N GLY A 185 18.44 23.22 -24.63
CA GLY A 185 18.71 24.15 -25.71
C GLY A 185 20.18 24.15 -26.14
N ASP A 186 20.58 25.23 -26.78
CA ASP A 186 21.87 25.36 -27.45
C ASP A 186 23.01 25.71 -26.47
N VAL A 187 24.18 25.25 -26.83
CA VAL A 187 25.45 25.74 -26.25
C VAL A 187 26.00 26.81 -27.15
N THR A 188 26.34 27.92 -26.55
CA THR A 188 26.90 29.07 -27.30
C THR A 188 28.31 29.39 -26.87
N THR A 189 29.13 29.78 -27.79
CA THR A 189 30.55 30.19 -27.58
C THR A 189 30.81 31.56 -28.12
N ARG A 190 31.67 32.31 -27.41
CA ARG A 190 32.25 33.53 -27.89
C ARG A 190 33.73 33.66 -27.51
N TYR A 191 34.50 34.35 -28.29
CA TYR A 191 35.90 34.56 -28.03
C TYR A 191 36.14 35.98 -27.54
N GLU A 192 37.08 36.11 -26.60
CA GLU A 192 37.56 37.37 -26.05
C GLU A 192 39.04 37.50 -26.29
N GLN A 193 39.49 38.57 -26.93
CA GLN A 193 40.89 38.84 -27.17
C GLN A 193 41.25 40.22 -26.63
N TYR A 194 42.37 40.31 -25.93
CA TYR A 194 42.95 41.58 -25.50
C TYR A 194 43.99 41.98 -26.51
N THR A 195 43.90 43.20 -26.99
CA THR A 195 44.87 43.83 -27.87
C THR A 195 46.03 44.46 -27.09
N PHE A 196 47.13 44.78 -27.76
CA PHE A 196 48.35 45.26 -27.10
C PHE A 196 48.17 46.66 -26.47
N ASP A 197 47.26 47.44 -26.98
CA ASP A 197 46.88 48.76 -26.49
C ASP A 197 45.87 48.74 -25.34
N GLY A 198 45.57 47.55 -24.80
CA GLY A 198 44.61 47.33 -23.69
C GLY A 198 43.16 47.27 -24.15
N GLY A 199 42.89 47.29 -25.46
CA GLY A 199 41.55 47.12 -26.02
C GLY A 199 41.03 45.69 -25.79
N ARG A 200 39.71 45.55 -25.66
CA ARG A 200 39.00 44.28 -25.50
C ARG A 200 38.10 44.04 -26.71
N VAL A 201 38.36 42.98 -27.46
CA VAL A 201 37.53 42.60 -28.64
C VAL A 201 36.76 41.31 -28.28
N LEU A 202 35.46 41.34 -28.49
CA LEU A 202 34.55 40.20 -28.29
C LEU A 202 34.03 39.76 -29.65
N SER A 203 34.04 38.51 -29.94
CA SER A 203 33.27 37.95 -31.06
C SER A 203 31.77 37.92 -30.74
N ASP A 204 30.94 37.77 -31.76
CA ASP A 204 29.55 37.39 -31.54
C ASP A 204 29.44 35.98 -30.95
N TRP A 205 28.27 35.72 -30.33
CA TRP A 205 27.94 34.37 -29.85
C TRP A 205 27.67 33.46 -31.05
N SER A 206 28.28 32.30 -31.08
CA SER A 206 28.05 31.26 -32.08
C SER A 206 27.54 30.00 -31.43
N VAL A 207 26.58 29.32 -32.06
CA VAL A 207 26.07 28.05 -31.62
C VAL A 207 27.10 26.96 -31.88
N LYS A 208 27.35 26.14 -30.87
CA LYS A 208 28.22 24.97 -30.94
C LYS A 208 27.36 23.71 -30.85
N GLN A 209 27.45 22.87 -31.85
CA GLN A 209 26.77 21.56 -31.85
C GLN A 209 27.40 20.66 -30.81
N ILE A 210 26.55 19.99 -30.01
CA ILE A 210 26.96 19.06 -28.98
C ILE A 210 26.42 17.67 -29.34
N GLU A 211 27.34 16.75 -29.57
CA GLU A 211 27.02 15.35 -29.82
C GLU A 211 26.74 14.62 -28.49
N PRO A 212 25.56 14.03 -28.31
CA PRO A 212 25.27 13.25 -27.11
C PRO A 212 26.17 12.01 -27.02
N VAL A 213 26.70 11.78 -25.83
CA VAL A 213 27.47 10.56 -25.54
C VAL A 213 26.51 9.42 -25.26
N GLU A 214 26.60 8.32 -26.01
CA GLU A 214 25.78 7.14 -25.77
C GLU A 214 26.13 6.45 -24.44
N TYR A 215 25.11 6.24 -23.61
CA TYR A 215 25.22 5.40 -22.43
C TYR A 215 24.59 4.03 -22.71
N GLN A 216 25.30 2.96 -22.35
CA GLN A 216 24.67 1.65 -22.28
C GLN A 216 23.65 1.64 -21.14
N THR A 217 22.38 1.58 -21.46
CA THR A 217 21.28 1.52 -20.50
C THR A 217 20.45 0.28 -20.71
N LYS A 218 20.07 -0.40 -19.61
CA LYS A 218 18.96 -1.36 -19.63
C LYS A 218 17.69 -0.61 -19.30
N THR A 219 16.59 -0.97 -19.93
CA THR A 219 15.30 -0.30 -19.74
C THR A 219 14.24 -1.29 -19.26
N LEU A 220 13.33 -0.81 -18.40
CA LEU A 220 12.19 -1.57 -17.92
C LEU A 220 10.95 -0.68 -17.91
N HIS A 221 9.94 -1.04 -18.70
CA HIS A 221 8.67 -0.33 -18.76
C HIS A 221 7.71 -0.96 -17.77
N LEU A 222 7.25 -0.18 -16.81
CA LEU A 222 6.35 -0.62 -15.75
C LEU A 222 5.00 0.09 -15.83
N HIS A 223 3.97 -0.63 -15.44
CA HIS A 223 2.60 -0.13 -15.42
C HIS A 223 1.83 -0.69 -14.22
N CYS A 224 1.03 0.17 -13.57
CA CYS A 224 0.12 -0.17 -12.48
C CYS A 224 -1.31 0.19 -12.91
N ARG A 225 -2.18 -0.80 -13.17
CA ARG A 225 -3.60 -0.57 -13.48
C ARG A 225 -4.34 0.00 -12.27
N GLY A 226 -4.00 -0.51 -11.07
CA GLY A 226 -4.62 -0.16 -9.79
C GLY A 226 -4.23 1.22 -9.27
N PRO A 227 -4.65 1.53 -8.02
CA PRO A 227 -4.33 2.81 -7.39
C PRO A 227 -2.84 2.90 -7.03
N TYR A 228 -2.28 4.08 -7.19
CA TYR A 228 -0.92 4.41 -6.80
C TYR A 228 -0.88 5.72 -6.02
N LEU A 229 -0.17 5.70 -4.91
CA LEU A 229 0.00 6.85 -4.03
C LEU A 229 1.42 6.90 -3.45
N VAL A 230 2.09 8.03 -3.60
CA VAL A 230 3.11 8.52 -2.67
C VAL A 230 2.44 9.61 -1.86
N HIS A 231 2.34 9.44 -0.56
CA HIS A 231 1.62 10.39 0.32
C HIS A 231 2.39 11.69 0.48
N ASP A 232 1.70 12.80 0.27
CA ASP A 232 2.18 14.14 0.59
C ASP A 232 1.51 14.65 1.87
N PRO A 233 2.20 14.65 3.01
CA PRO A 233 1.61 15.08 4.28
C PRO A 233 1.35 16.59 4.36
N MET A 234 1.92 17.37 3.45
CA MET A 234 1.76 18.84 3.41
C MET A 234 0.60 19.26 2.51
N ARG A 235 0.13 18.37 1.63
CA ARG A 235 -0.97 18.67 0.72
C ARG A 235 -2.32 18.43 1.40
N LYS A 236 -3.14 19.44 1.38
CA LYS A 236 -4.49 19.41 1.93
C LYS A 236 -5.53 19.15 0.86
N SER A 237 -6.68 18.60 1.26
CA SER A 237 -7.77 18.27 0.33
C SER A 237 -8.55 19.49 -0.14
N GLY A 238 -8.49 20.59 0.61
CA GLY A 238 -9.32 21.78 0.39
C GLY A 238 -10.81 21.56 0.71
N ARG A 239 -11.20 20.38 1.22
CA ARG A 239 -12.57 20.11 1.65
C ARG A 239 -12.82 20.72 3.02
N ILE A 240 -13.94 21.42 3.16
CA ILE A 240 -14.34 22.06 4.40
C ILE A 240 -15.55 21.31 4.99
N ASP A 241 -15.39 20.82 6.21
CA ASP A 241 -16.50 20.27 6.98
C ASP A 241 -17.57 21.34 7.19
N GLN A 242 -18.77 21.07 6.73
CA GLN A 242 -19.87 22.05 6.78
C GLN A 242 -20.32 22.39 8.20
N LYS A 243 -20.12 21.48 9.15
CA LYS A 243 -20.50 21.68 10.56
C LYS A 243 -19.44 22.44 11.35
N THR A 244 -18.19 22.01 11.20
CA THR A 244 -17.07 22.59 11.98
C THR A 244 -16.44 23.81 11.31
N LYS A 245 -16.75 24.05 10.02
CA LYS A 245 -16.12 25.08 9.17
C LYS A 245 -14.60 24.99 9.11
N LYS A 246 -14.02 23.85 9.50
CA LYS A 246 -12.60 23.53 9.42
C LYS A 246 -12.34 22.60 8.24
N GLU A 247 -11.12 22.62 7.76
CA GLU A 247 -10.69 21.68 6.73
C GLU A 247 -10.74 20.23 7.24
N GLU A 248 -11.27 19.33 6.43
CA GLU A 248 -11.32 17.91 6.75
C GLU A 248 -9.90 17.31 6.78
N ALA A 249 -9.47 16.85 7.96
CA ALA A 249 -8.12 16.33 8.18
C ALA A 249 -7.91 14.89 7.66
N ASN A 250 -8.98 14.18 7.34
CA ASN A 250 -8.96 12.73 7.10
C ASN A 250 -8.70 12.36 5.61
N HIS A 251 -7.89 13.14 4.91
CA HIS A 251 -7.57 12.91 3.51
C HIS A 251 -6.07 12.65 3.31
N LEU A 252 -5.74 11.53 2.69
CA LEU A 252 -4.37 11.24 2.25
C LEU A 252 -4.23 11.68 0.79
N MET A 253 -3.43 12.71 0.57
CA MET A 253 -3.25 13.33 -0.74
C MET A 253 -1.99 12.81 -1.45
N PRO A 254 -2.02 12.66 -2.79
CA PRO A 254 -0.85 12.23 -3.56
C PRO A 254 0.17 13.35 -3.72
N LEU A 255 1.44 12.96 -3.66
CA LEU A 255 2.55 13.80 -4.10
C LEU A 255 2.52 13.90 -5.62
N VAL A 256 2.45 15.13 -6.13
CA VAL A 256 2.37 15.40 -7.55
C VAL A 256 3.42 16.43 -8.02
N LEU A 257 3.70 16.42 -9.30
CA LEU A 257 4.39 17.50 -10.00
C LEU A 257 3.43 18.01 -11.08
N GLY A 258 2.83 19.18 -10.84
CA GLY A 258 1.66 19.61 -11.62
C GLY A 258 0.50 18.64 -11.40
N GLU A 259 0.01 18.00 -12.46
CA GLU A 259 -1.04 16.98 -12.40
C GLU A 259 -0.51 15.53 -12.43
N THR A 260 0.80 15.36 -12.66
CA THR A 260 1.43 14.04 -12.81
C THR A 260 1.76 13.44 -11.46
N PRO A 261 1.55 12.12 -11.26
CA PRO A 261 2.01 11.45 -10.05
C PRO A 261 3.52 11.51 -9.93
N ARG A 262 4.01 11.70 -8.73
CA ARG A 262 5.43 11.68 -8.50
C ARG A 262 5.90 10.31 -8.05
N LEU A 263 6.88 9.77 -8.78
CA LEU A 263 7.72 8.69 -8.32
C LEU A 263 9.03 9.28 -7.77
N LEU A 264 9.43 8.81 -6.60
CA LEU A 264 10.72 9.16 -6.04
C LEU A 264 11.73 8.04 -6.36
N GLU A 265 12.84 8.41 -6.97
CA GLU A 265 13.92 7.47 -7.30
C GLU A 265 14.41 6.71 -6.04
N THR A 266 14.35 7.36 -4.87
CA THR A 266 14.66 6.71 -3.59
C THR A 266 13.71 5.56 -3.26
N GLY A 267 12.42 5.72 -3.53
CA GLY A 267 11.43 4.67 -3.31
C GLY A 267 11.68 3.48 -4.23
N VAL A 268 11.97 3.75 -5.50
CA VAL A 268 12.30 2.71 -6.49
C VAL A 268 13.61 2.02 -6.12
N CYS A 269 14.66 2.79 -5.81
CA CYS A 269 15.96 2.26 -5.42
C CYS A 269 15.84 1.39 -4.15
N GLY A 270 15.08 1.84 -3.14
CA GLY A 270 14.83 1.09 -1.92
C GLY A 270 14.09 -0.22 -2.16
N ALA A 271 13.06 -0.22 -3.01
CA ALA A 271 12.31 -1.42 -3.37
C ALA A 271 13.19 -2.42 -4.14
N LEU A 272 13.98 -1.95 -5.11
CA LEU A 272 14.93 -2.80 -5.84
C LEU A 272 16.05 -3.34 -4.94
N LYS A 273 16.58 -2.52 -4.01
CA LYS A 273 17.57 -2.97 -3.00
C LYS A 273 16.98 -4.07 -2.12
N THR A 274 15.73 -3.93 -1.69
CA THR A 274 15.04 -4.96 -0.90
C THR A 274 14.86 -6.25 -1.71
N CYS A 275 14.43 -6.15 -2.96
CA CYS A 275 14.33 -7.29 -3.88
C CYS A 275 15.70 -7.97 -4.07
N ALA A 276 16.76 -7.21 -4.36
CA ALA A 276 18.12 -7.72 -4.53
C ALA A 276 18.64 -8.41 -3.25
N GLY A 277 18.38 -7.84 -2.08
CA GLY A 277 18.73 -8.44 -0.78
C GLY A 277 18.02 -9.78 -0.57
N TRP A 278 16.76 -9.87 -0.92
CA TRP A 278 15.98 -11.10 -0.86
C TRP A 278 16.48 -12.17 -1.82
N LEU A 279 16.77 -11.80 -3.08
CA LEU A 279 17.32 -12.73 -4.08
C LEU A 279 18.71 -13.25 -3.66
N THR A 280 19.52 -12.41 -3.02
CA THR A 280 20.80 -12.83 -2.43
C THR A 280 20.59 -13.82 -1.28
N GLU A 281 19.61 -13.58 -0.41
CA GLU A 281 19.26 -14.49 0.69
C GLU A 281 18.75 -15.84 0.19
N LEU A 282 17.99 -15.86 -0.91
CA LEU A 282 17.55 -17.08 -1.59
C LEU A 282 18.69 -17.84 -2.29
N GLY A 283 19.84 -17.18 -2.49
CA GLY A 283 20.95 -17.74 -3.26
C GLY A 283 20.78 -17.67 -4.79
N ALA A 284 19.77 -16.93 -5.25
CA ALA A 284 19.52 -16.72 -6.69
C ALA A 284 20.62 -15.89 -7.35
N ALA A 285 21.32 -15.06 -6.58
CA ALA A 285 22.51 -14.34 -7.02
C ALA A 285 23.64 -14.49 -5.99
N LYS A 286 24.85 -14.76 -6.46
CA LYS A 286 26.01 -14.87 -5.57
C LYS A 286 26.43 -13.48 -5.08
N SER A 287 26.54 -13.32 -3.77
CA SER A 287 27.13 -12.13 -3.17
C SER A 287 28.63 -12.36 -2.95
N GLN A 288 29.47 -11.51 -3.55
CA GLN A 288 30.92 -11.55 -3.38
C GLN A 288 31.39 -10.37 -2.55
N LEU A 289 32.26 -10.64 -1.58
CA LEU A 289 32.98 -9.63 -0.84
C LEU A 289 34.16 -9.12 -1.70
N ARG A 290 34.32 -7.81 -1.78
CA ARG A 290 35.49 -7.18 -2.41
C ARG A 290 35.94 -6.00 -1.58
N SER A 291 37.27 -5.88 -1.45
CA SER A 291 37.86 -4.72 -0.83
C SER A 291 37.74 -3.50 -1.74
N VAL A 292 37.14 -2.46 -1.20
CA VAL A 292 36.93 -1.19 -1.88
C VAL A 292 37.36 -0.04 -0.99
N LYS A 293 37.81 1.05 -1.61
CA LYS A 293 38.16 2.27 -0.88
C LYS A 293 36.85 3.02 -0.53
N THR A 294 36.60 3.17 0.76
CA THR A 294 35.50 4.00 1.28
C THR A 294 36.03 5.33 1.83
N THR A 295 35.14 6.23 2.22
CA THR A 295 35.51 7.52 2.86
C THR A 295 36.22 7.31 4.19
N SER A 296 36.04 6.19 4.86
CA SER A 296 36.64 5.81 6.14
C SER A 296 37.85 4.87 5.99
N GLY A 297 38.28 4.52 4.76
CA GLY A 297 39.38 3.64 4.45
C GLY A 297 38.98 2.39 3.64
N PRO A 298 39.92 1.46 3.39
CA PRO A 298 39.58 0.19 2.74
C PRO A 298 38.61 -0.63 3.58
N ARG A 299 37.58 -1.17 2.95
CA ARG A 299 36.53 -2.01 3.58
C ARG A 299 36.05 -3.07 2.59
N ASP A 300 35.82 -4.28 3.10
CA ASP A 300 35.16 -5.32 2.32
C ASP A 300 33.64 -5.10 2.30
N ILE A 301 33.07 -4.99 1.11
CA ILE A 301 31.63 -4.81 0.90
C ILE A 301 31.08 -5.83 -0.08
N THR A 302 29.81 -6.17 0.09
CA THR A 302 29.08 -7.15 -0.70
C THR A 302 28.74 -6.63 -2.09
N THR A 303 28.35 -7.52 -3.01
CA THR A 303 27.80 -7.14 -4.33
C THR A 303 26.60 -6.22 -4.19
N LEU A 304 25.70 -6.50 -3.23
CA LEU A 304 24.52 -5.67 -2.94
C LEU A 304 24.91 -4.24 -2.55
N GLU A 305 25.87 -4.11 -1.62
CA GLU A 305 26.35 -2.80 -1.14
C GLU A 305 27.09 -2.03 -2.24
N ARG A 306 27.86 -2.72 -3.09
CA ARG A 306 28.49 -2.07 -4.26
C ARG A 306 27.46 -1.55 -5.25
N LEU A 307 26.43 -2.35 -5.53
CA LEU A 307 25.42 -2.00 -6.53
C LEU A 307 24.53 -0.85 -6.05
N PHE A 308 23.99 -0.94 -4.83
CA PHE A 308 23.00 0.01 -4.29
C PHE A 308 23.56 1.06 -3.33
N GLY A 309 24.82 0.94 -2.96
CA GLY A 309 25.50 1.86 -2.04
C GLY A 309 25.38 1.47 -0.57
N GLU A 310 26.36 1.92 0.21
CA GLU A 310 26.45 1.77 1.65
C GLU A 310 27.07 3.03 2.26
N GLU A 311 27.03 3.17 3.57
CA GLU A 311 27.65 4.30 4.26
C GLU A 311 29.15 4.39 3.92
N GLY A 312 29.54 5.55 3.41
CA GLY A 312 30.89 5.79 2.93
C GLY A 312 31.25 5.26 1.52
N TYR A 313 30.31 4.58 0.86
CA TYR A 313 30.50 4.06 -0.50
C TYR A 313 29.31 4.40 -1.42
N GLN A 314 29.61 5.07 -2.52
CA GLN A 314 28.58 5.49 -3.48
C GLN A 314 28.06 4.29 -4.30
N ALA A 315 26.73 4.16 -4.45
CA ALA A 315 26.11 3.17 -5.32
C ALA A 315 26.69 3.20 -6.74
N LYS A 316 26.99 2.04 -7.29
CA LYS A 316 27.40 1.91 -8.69
C LYS A 316 26.21 1.98 -9.67
N LEU A 317 25.04 1.51 -9.23
CA LEU A 317 23.83 1.59 -10.00
C LEU A 317 23.29 3.03 -10.03
N LYS A 318 22.96 3.47 -11.21
CA LYS A 318 22.25 4.72 -11.50
C LYS A 318 20.90 4.39 -12.08
N ILE A 319 19.83 4.93 -11.48
CA ILE A 319 18.45 4.72 -11.89
C ILE A 319 17.89 6.04 -12.38
N MET A 320 17.21 6.00 -13.51
CA MET A 320 16.51 7.15 -14.05
C MET A 320 15.06 6.77 -14.34
N ILE A 321 14.12 7.65 -14.00
CA ILE A 321 12.69 7.49 -14.27
C ILE A 321 12.30 8.48 -15.38
N THR A 322 11.62 7.96 -16.41
CA THR A 322 11.07 8.77 -17.51
C THR A 322 9.64 8.35 -17.83
N ASP A 323 8.99 9.09 -18.72
CA ASP A 323 7.68 8.78 -19.31
C ASP A 323 6.59 8.52 -18.26
N ILE A 324 6.62 9.27 -17.15
CA ILE A 324 5.64 9.13 -16.08
C ILE A 324 4.28 9.61 -16.62
N SER A 325 3.30 8.74 -16.54
CA SER A 325 1.94 9.00 -17.00
C SER A 325 0.91 8.44 -16.03
N ALA A 326 -0.29 9.01 -16.03
CA ALA A 326 -1.45 8.49 -15.31
C ALA A 326 -2.72 8.82 -16.11
N LYS A 327 -3.74 7.97 -16.03
CA LYS A 327 -5.04 8.27 -16.64
C LYS A 327 -5.90 9.22 -15.82
N GLY A 328 -5.69 9.27 -14.50
CA GLY A 328 -6.44 10.16 -13.63
C GLY A 328 -6.24 9.87 -12.15
N GLN A 329 -7.08 10.48 -11.32
CA GLN A 329 -7.14 10.28 -9.88
C GLN A 329 -8.50 9.73 -9.48
N ALA A 330 -8.53 8.90 -8.45
CA ALA A 330 -9.74 8.38 -7.82
C ALA A 330 -9.65 8.51 -6.30
N GLU A 331 -10.81 8.64 -5.66
CA GLU A 331 -10.93 8.70 -4.20
C GLU A 331 -11.39 7.35 -3.67
N PHE A 332 -10.67 6.82 -2.70
CA PHE A 332 -10.93 5.54 -2.05
C PHE A 332 -11.37 5.80 -0.61
N PRO A 333 -12.65 5.73 -0.29
CA PRO A 333 -13.10 5.77 1.08
C PRO A 333 -12.62 4.52 1.81
N SER A 334 -12.00 4.71 2.95
CA SER A 334 -11.49 3.65 3.79
C SER A 334 -12.03 3.81 5.20
N VAL A 335 -12.58 2.74 5.76
CA VAL A 335 -13.12 2.72 7.10
C VAL A 335 -12.53 1.55 7.88
N LYS A 336 -12.18 1.82 9.14
CA LYS A 336 -11.79 0.77 10.06
C LYS A 336 -13.05 0.13 10.63
N LEU A 337 -13.13 -1.19 10.55
CA LEU A 337 -14.25 -1.94 11.12
C LEU A 337 -13.87 -2.47 12.51
N ASN A 338 -14.82 -2.40 13.42
CA ASN A 338 -14.71 -3.02 14.72
C ASN A 338 -14.65 -4.56 14.55
N PRO A 339 -13.65 -5.25 15.10
CA PRO A 339 -13.47 -6.68 14.89
C PRO A 339 -14.55 -7.55 15.51
N LEU A 340 -15.30 -7.02 16.48
CA LEU A 340 -16.42 -7.74 17.11
C LEU A 340 -17.73 -7.51 16.37
N THR A 341 -18.08 -6.24 16.14
CA THR A 341 -19.40 -5.87 15.60
C THR A 341 -19.44 -5.80 14.08
N GLN A 342 -18.27 -5.76 13.40
CA GLN A 342 -18.15 -5.49 11.97
C GLN A 342 -18.73 -4.13 11.53
N GLY A 343 -19.05 -3.28 12.49
CA GLY A 343 -19.48 -1.91 12.24
C GLY A 343 -18.32 -0.96 12.06
N PRO A 344 -18.54 0.24 11.51
CA PRO A 344 -17.52 1.24 11.40
C PRO A 344 -17.10 1.75 12.78
N VAL A 345 -15.81 1.90 12.98
CA VAL A 345 -15.28 2.58 14.18
C VAL A 345 -15.58 4.06 14.05
N PRO A 346 -16.11 4.72 15.09
CA PRO A 346 -16.34 6.17 15.07
C PRO A 346 -15.07 6.94 14.69
N SER A 347 -15.20 7.96 13.88
CA SER A 347 -14.10 8.83 13.41
C SER A 347 -12.97 8.13 12.64
N ALA A 348 -13.15 6.88 12.22
CA ALA A 348 -12.15 6.11 11.50
C ALA A 348 -12.39 6.04 9.98
N LEU A 349 -13.25 6.89 9.44
CA LEU A 349 -13.41 7.09 8.01
C LEU A 349 -12.32 8.05 7.52
N PHE A 350 -11.56 7.63 6.52
CA PHE A 350 -10.59 8.47 5.84
C PHE A 350 -10.63 8.22 4.34
N PHE A 351 -10.13 9.16 3.57
CA PHE A 351 -10.16 9.13 2.13
C PHE A 351 -8.73 9.10 1.58
N VAL A 352 -8.48 8.17 0.68
CA VAL A 352 -7.19 8.06 0.00
C VAL A 352 -7.38 8.52 -1.45
N HIS A 353 -6.69 9.60 -1.80
CA HIS A 353 -6.65 10.07 -3.19
C HIS A 353 -5.46 9.43 -3.88
N ALA A 354 -5.71 8.69 -4.93
CA ALA A 354 -4.66 7.95 -5.63
C ALA A 354 -4.78 8.12 -7.14
N HIS A 355 -3.64 8.12 -7.82
CA HIS A 355 -3.60 8.00 -9.27
C HIS A 355 -3.89 6.56 -9.69
N TYR A 356 -4.35 6.37 -10.91
CA TYR A 356 -4.57 5.03 -11.49
C TYR A 356 -4.07 4.95 -12.93
N ASN A 357 -3.85 3.73 -13.41
CA ASN A 357 -3.23 3.48 -14.70
C ASN A 357 -1.91 4.26 -14.84
N VAL A 358 -1.04 4.12 -13.83
CA VAL A 358 0.25 4.82 -13.80
C VAL A 358 1.29 3.99 -14.54
N GLY A 359 1.98 4.62 -15.49
CA GLY A 359 3.07 4.03 -16.23
C GLY A 359 4.34 4.87 -16.14
N PHE A 360 5.50 4.21 -16.24
CA PHE A 360 6.80 4.87 -16.35
C PHE A 360 7.87 3.92 -16.89
N THR A 361 9.00 4.49 -17.28
CA THR A 361 10.17 3.77 -17.77
C THR A 361 11.33 3.94 -16.79
N LEU A 362 11.95 2.84 -16.40
CA LEU A 362 13.21 2.82 -15.65
C LEU A 362 14.37 2.61 -16.61
N HIS A 363 15.41 3.40 -16.45
CA HIS A 363 16.70 3.22 -17.13
C HIS A 363 17.78 2.93 -16.09
N PHE A 364 18.56 1.91 -16.35
CA PHE A 364 19.62 1.43 -15.47
C PHE A 364 20.97 1.60 -16.18
N SER A 365 21.89 2.28 -15.56
CA SER A 365 23.26 2.45 -16.04
C SER A 365 24.28 2.32 -14.91
N ALA A 366 25.52 2.03 -15.26
CA ALA A 366 26.60 2.00 -14.29
C ALA A 366 27.26 3.37 -14.14
N ARG A 367 27.66 3.72 -12.93
CA ARG A 367 28.64 4.78 -12.68
C ARG A 367 30.04 4.21 -12.89
N ASN A 368 30.91 4.97 -13.55
CA ASN A 368 32.32 4.67 -13.64
C ASN A 368 32.65 3.25 -14.16
N GLY A 369 32.64 3.05 -15.46
CA GLY A 369 33.26 1.91 -16.10
C GLY A 369 32.51 0.60 -16.18
N GLY A 370 31.20 0.60 -16.08
CA GLY A 370 30.38 -0.61 -16.29
C GLY A 370 30.21 -1.49 -15.03
N PHE A 371 29.36 -2.51 -15.11
CA PHE A 371 29.13 -3.48 -14.03
C PHE A 371 30.12 -4.64 -14.13
N ASN A 372 30.57 -5.15 -13.01
CA ASN A 372 31.30 -6.42 -12.96
C ASN A 372 30.33 -7.58 -13.17
N ALA A 373 30.83 -8.78 -13.45
CA ALA A 373 30.01 -9.95 -13.72
C ALA A 373 29.01 -10.28 -12.58
N ASP A 374 29.45 -10.19 -11.33
CA ASP A 374 28.61 -10.43 -10.16
C ASP A 374 27.54 -9.32 -9.93
N GLU A 375 27.89 -8.06 -10.21
CA GLU A 375 26.98 -6.93 -10.16
C GLU A 375 25.94 -7.01 -11.28
N GLN A 376 26.38 -7.40 -12.48
CA GLN A 376 25.49 -7.60 -13.61
C GLN A 376 24.51 -8.74 -13.36
N ALA A 377 25.00 -9.89 -12.86
CA ALA A 377 24.17 -11.04 -12.54
C ALA A 377 23.10 -10.72 -11.48
N LEU A 378 23.46 -9.95 -10.43
CA LEU A 378 22.47 -9.53 -9.43
C LEU A 378 21.43 -8.55 -10.02
N LEU A 379 21.87 -7.59 -10.85
CA LEU A 379 20.96 -6.67 -11.52
C LEU A 379 19.99 -7.42 -12.45
N ASP A 380 20.50 -8.36 -13.24
CA ASP A 380 19.68 -9.17 -14.15
C ASP A 380 18.66 -10.01 -13.37
N ALA A 381 19.05 -10.65 -12.28
CA ALA A 381 18.14 -11.39 -11.42
C ALA A 381 17.03 -10.49 -10.84
N VAL A 382 17.34 -9.25 -10.44
CA VAL A 382 16.35 -8.28 -9.97
C VAL A 382 15.39 -7.88 -11.09
N LEU A 383 15.91 -7.63 -12.30
CA LEU A 383 15.08 -7.26 -13.44
C LEU A 383 14.15 -8.42 -13.86
N ASP A 384 14.64 -9.65 -13.85
CA ASP A 384 13.87 -10.85 -14.15
C ASP A 384 12.77 -11.08 -13.10
N GLU A 385 13.06 -10.87 -11.81
CA GLU A 385 12.07 -10.95 -10.74
C GLU A 385 10.97 -9.89 -10.90
N VAL A 386 11.35 -8.63 -11.13
CA VAL A 386 10.39 -7.54 -11.36
C VAL A 386 9.57 -7.78 -12.63
N HIS A 387 10.19 -8.39 -13.65
CA HIS A 387 9.53 -8.74 -14.90
C HIS A 387 8.45 -9.81 -14.71
N SER A 388 8.75 -10.83 -13.91
CA SER A 388 7.90 -11.99 -13.68
C SER A 388 6.81 -11.72 -12.65
N ASN A 389 7.17 -11.10 -11.53
CA ASN A 389 6.31 -10.95 -10.34
C ASN A 389 5.85 -9.53 -10.09
N GLY A 390 6.44 -8.53 -10.77
CA GLY A 390 6.16 -7.12 -10.52
C GLY A 390 6.89 -6.58 -9.29
N ILE A 391 6.60 -5.32 -8.96
CA ILE A 391 7.18 -4.62 -7.81
C ILE A 391 6.17 -3.68 -7.17
N GLN A 392 6.13 -3.65 -5.84
CA GLN A 392 5.30 -2.75 -5.09
C GLN A 392 6.04 -1.45 -4.78
N LEU A 393 5.46 -0.32 -5.18
CA LEU A 393 6.00 1.03 -4.95
C LEU A 393 4.97 1.92 -4.28
N GLY A 394 5.42 2.81 -3.43
CA GLY A 394 4.58 3.79 -2.76
C GLY A 394 3.83 3.27 -1.53
N PHE A 395 2.77 3.97 -1.17
CA PHE A 395 1.98 3.74 0.04
C PHE A 395 0.94 2.64 -0.15
N GLY A 396 0.62 1.92 0.92
CA GLY A 396 -0.56 1.04 0.98
C GLY A 396 -0.43 -0.29 0.22
N GLY A 397 0.78 -0.81 -0.01
CA GLY A 397 1.02 -2.05 -0.76
C GLY A 397 0.22 -3.25 -0.28
N SER A 398 0.08 -3.46 1.03
CA SER A 398 -0.74 -4.54 1.59
C SER A 398 -2.25 -4.40 1.30
N LYS A 399 -2.68 -3.20 0.90
CA LYS A 399 -4.07 -2.83 0.55
C LYS A 399 -4.29 -2.73 -0.95
N GLY A 400 -3.30 -3.12 -1.76
CA GLY A 400 -3.39 -3.15 -3.23
C GLY A 400 -2.99 -1.88 -3.95
N PHE A 401 -2.28 -0.97 -3.27
CA PHE A 401 -1.77 0.23 -3.92
C PHE A 401 -0.37 0.00 -4.48
N GLY A 402 -0.12 0.56 -5.68
CA GLY A 402 1.22 0.67 -6.25
C GLY A 402 1.87 -0.65 -6.66
N TRP A 403 1.12 -1.60 -7.12
CA TRP A 403 1.68 -2.83 -7.67
C TRP A 403 1.95 -2.67 -9.16
N PHE A 404 3.23 -2.51 -9.52
CA PHE A 404 3.69 -2.32 -10.89
C PHE A 404 4.14 -3.63 -11.51
N GLN A 405 3.75 -3.84 -12.77
CA GLN A 405 4.13 -4.97 -13.59
C GLN A 405 4.77 -4.49 -14.90
N LYS A 406 5.46 -5.34 -15.62
CA LYS A 406 5.92 -5.05 -16.97
C LYS A 406 4.74 -4.61 -17.82
N LYS A 407 4.91 -3.52 -18.55
CA LYS A 407 3.89 -3.04 -19.49
C LYS A 407 3.61 -4.11 -20.55
N GLY A 408 2.33 -4.40 -20.77
CA GLY A 408 1.88 -5.43 -21.70
C GLY A 408 1.72 -6.84 -21.10
N THR A 409 2.00 -7.01 -19.77
CA THR A 409 1.63 -8.27 -19.09
C THR A 409 0.12 -8.41 -19.10
N VAL A 410 -0.37 -9.43 -19.78
CA VAL A 410 -1.78 -9.82 -19.77
C VAL A 410 -1.91 -11.01 -18.83
N ARG A 411 -2.83 -10.92 -17.89
CA ARG A 411 -3.21 -12.05 -17.04
C ARG A 411 -4.36 -12.79 -17.71
N ASP A 412 -4.25 -14.12 -17.77
CA ASP A 412 -5.35 -14.93 -18.27
C ASP A 412 -6.58 -14.75 -17.37
N VAL A 413 -7.69 -14.38 -17.99
CA VAL A 413 -8.99 -14.28 -17.32
C VAL A 413 -9.78 -15.54 -17.68
N PRO A 414 -10.05 -16.43 -16.71
CA PRO A 414 -10.83 -17.62 -16.99
C PRO A 414 -12.22 -17.24 -17.52
N ASP A 415 -12.70 -17.99 -18.52
CA ASP A 415 -14.04 -17.84 -19.02
C ASP A 415 -15.06 -18.14 -17.92
N VAL A 416 -15.91 -17.16 -17.61
CA VAL A 416 -16.95 -17.27 -16.56
C VAL A 416 -17.83 -18.46 -16.77
N SER A 417 -18.10 -18.85 -18.04
CA SER A 417 -18.94 -20.01 -18.36
C SER A 417 -18.31 -21.34 -17.95
N LYS A 418 -16.98 -21.38 -17.79
CA LYS A 418 -16.21 -22.56 -17.34
C LYS A 418 -15.99 -22.58 -15.82
N LEU A 419 -16.25 -21.46 -15.15
CA LEU A 419 -16.24 -21.38 -13.72
C LEU A 419 -17.59 -21.85 -13.21
N GLU A 420 -17.70 -23.13 -12.82
CA GLU A 420 -18.97 -23.68 -12.35
C GLU A 420 -19.53 -22.83 -11.20
N PRO A 421 -20.69 -22.16 -11.39
CA PRO A 421 -21.41 -21.62 -10.25
C PRO A 421 -21.90 -22.81 -9.42
N PRO A 422 -21.96 -22.69 -8.09
CA PRO A 422 -22.59 -23.74 -7.29
C PRO A 422 -24.03 -23.88 -7.76
N LYS A 423 -24.37 -25.09 -8.20
CA LYS A 423 -25.72 -25.40 -8.67
C LYS A 423 -26.69 -25.08 -7.54
N ALA A 424 -27.69 -24.25 -7.82
CA ALA A 424 -28.69 -23.82 -6.83
C ALA A 424 -29.46 -24.99 -6.17
N GLU A 425 -29.40 -26.16 -6.77
CA GLU A 425 -30.03 -27.41 -6.31
C GLU A 425 -29.18 -28.22 -5.33
N MET A 426 -27.90 -27.89 -5.12
CA MET A 426 -26.99 -28.66 -4.27
C MET A 426 -26.97 -28.23 -2.81
N TYR A 427 -27.99 -27.56 -2.34
CA TYR A 427 -28.13 -27.41 -0.89
C TYR A 427 -28.50 -28.78 -0.30
N ASP A 428 -27.53 -29.34 0.37
CA ASP A 428 -27.67 -30.64 0.99
C ASP A 428 -28.82 -30.59 2.02
N LYS A 429 -29.87 -31.34 1.76
CA LYS A 429 -31.05 -31.48 2.62
C LYS A 429 -30.69 -32.06 4.01
N HIS A 430 -29.44 -32.42 4.23
CA HIS A 430 -28.97 -33.15 5.41
C HIS A 430 -28.34 -32.27 6.51
N VAL A 431 -28.08 -30.98 6.25
CA VAL A 431 -27.66 -30.09 7.33
C VAL A 431 -28.91 -29.73 8.15
N LYS A 432 -29.31 -30.62 9.06
CA LYS A 432 -30.30 -30.29 10.10
C LYS A 432 -29.71 -29.32 11.09
N LEU A 433 -29.77 -28.05 10.73
CA LEU A 433 -29.42 -26.98 11.64
C LEU A 433 -30.43 -26.95 12.78
N ARG A 434 -29.96 -27.06 13.99
CA ARG A 434 -30.72 -26.61 15.15
C ARG A 434 -30.77 -25.08 15.08
N LEU A 435 -31.76 -24.58 14.41
CA LEU A 435 -32.05 -23.17 14.36
C LEU A 435 -32.30 -22.66 15.78
N PRO A 436 -31.73 -21.48 16.14
CA PRO A 436 -32.25 -20.74 17.28
C PRO A 436 -33.74 -20.49 17.07
N ASP A 437 -34.45 -20.18 18.14
CA ASP A 437 -35.90 -20.01 18.16
C ASP A 437 -36.40 -19.34 16.87
N PRO A 438 -37.30 -20.01 16.14
CA PRO A 438 -37.77 -19.51 14.85
C PRO A 438 -38.51 -18.17 14.93
N ARG A 439 -38.82 -17.66 16.12
CA ARG A 439 -39.47 -16.37 16.34
C ARG A 439 -38.55 -15.17 16.17
N ILE A 440 -37.21 -15.35 16.29
CA ILE A 440 -36.26 -14.24 16.15
C ILE A 440 -35.16 -14.66 15.18
N THR A 441 -35.20 -14.12 13.98
CA THR A 441 -34.13 -14.32 12.98
C THR A 441 -33.31 -13.07 12.86
N LEU A 442 -32.08 -13.10 13.38
CA LEU A 442 -31.13 -12.03 13.20
C LEU A 442 -30.37 -12.25 11.88
N PRO A 443 -30.04 -11.17 11.14
CA PRO A 443 -29.32 -11.28 9.87
C PRO A 443 -27.83 -11.60 10.08
N TYR A 444 -27.42 -11.96 11.27
CA TYR A 444 -26.05 -12.27 11.63
C TYR A 444 -25.99 -13.43 12.62
N ARG A 445 -24.79 -14.00 12.75
CA ARG A 445 -24.41 -14.98 13.76
C ARG A 445 -23.24 -14.44 14.56
N THR A 446 -23.00 -15.02 15.71
CA THR A 446 -21.87 -14.70 16.59
C THR A 446 -20.98 -15.91 16.75
N ILE A 447 -19.68 -15.68 16.74
CA ILE A 447 -18.65 -16.69 17.03
C ILE A 447 -18.00 -16.28 18.33
N ALA A 448 -18.11 -17.13 19.34
CA ALA A 448 -17.49 -16.88 20.65
C ALA A 448 -15.98 -16.73 20.53
N VAL A 449 -15.43 -15.83 21.31
CA VAL A 449 -13.99 -15.65 21.47
C VAL A 449 -13.56 -16.39 22.72
N ASP A 450 -12.63 -17.34 22.56
CA ASP A 450 -12.02 -18.07 23.65
C ASP A 450 -10.66 -17.43 23.99
N PRO A 451 -10.51 -16.76 25.15
CA PRO A 451 -9.27 -16.06 25.48
C PRO A 451 -8.10 -17.01 25.76
N ASP A 452 -8.37 -18.26 26.09
CA ASP A 452 -7.34 -19.23 26.49
C ASP A 452 -6.77 -20.00 25.29
N LYS A 453 -7.39 -19.88 24.12
CA LYS A 453 -7.00 -20.59 22.91
C LYS A 453 -6.74 -19.66 21.74
N ILE A 454 -5.58 -19.07 21.69
CA ILE A 454 -5.11 -18.26 20.56
C ILE A 454 -4.13 -19.08 19.72
N LEU A 455 -4.35 -19.18 18.42
CA LEU A 455 -3.40 -19.85 17.54
C LEU A 455 -2.13 -19.01 17.41
N MET A 456 -1.02 -19.59 17.78
CA MET A 456 0.30 -18.98 17.66
C MET A 456 0.99 -19.41 16.35
N PRO A 457 1.88 -18.58 15.79
CA PRO A 457 2.65 -18.95 14.62
C PRO A 457 3.59 -20.12 14.90
N GLU A 458 4.14 -20.71 13.86
CA GLU A 458 5.17 -21.74 13.99
C GLU A 458 6.45 -21.16 14.61
N ALA A 459 7.20 -21.99 15.34
CA ALA A 459 8.42 -21.55 16.05
C ALA A 459 9.45 -20.82 15.17
N ALA A 460 9.56 -21.20 13.89
CA ALA A 460 10.44 -20.52 12.94
C ALA A 460 10.00 -19.06 12.69
N VAL A 461 8.69 -18.80 12.63
CA VAL A 461 8.13 -17.45 12.45
C VAL A 461 8.34 -16.62 13.70
N THR A 462 8.04 -17.18 14.88
CA THR A 462 8.26 -16.51 16.17
C THR A 462 9.73 -16.12 16.36
N LYS A 463 10.66 -17.05 16.05
CA LYS A 463 12.09 -16.77 16.10
C LYS A 463 12.50 -15.66 15.14
N ALA A 464 12.10 -15.74 13.86
CA ALA A 464 12.44 -14.72 12.86
C ALA A 464 11.84 -13.35 13.22
N PHE A 465 10.67 -13.32 13.87
CA PHE A 465 10.11 -12.10 14.42
C PHE A 465 10.96 -11.53 15.55
N GLY A 466 11.34 -12.36 16.53
CA GLY A 466 12.21 -11.97 17.64
C GLY A 466 13.56 -11.42 17.18
N ASP A 467 14.10 -11.99 16.11
CA ASP A 467 15.34 -11.57 15.46
C ASP A 467 15.18 -10.34 14.55
N LEU A 468 13.98 -9.77 14.45
CA LEU A 468 13.60 -8.67 13.52
C LEU A 468 14.00 -8.97 12.07
N SER A 469 13.84 -10.19 11.63
CA SER A 469 14.36 -10.68 10.34
C SER A 469 13.29 -11.30 9.42
N LEU A 470 12.02 -11.26 9.81
CA LEU A 470 10.92 -11.96 9.15
C LEU A 470 10.72 -11.59 7.67
N HIS A 471 11.12 -10.37 7.26
CA HIS A 471 11.07 -9.94 5.86
C HIS A 471 12.41 -10.07 5.12
N SER A 472 13.53 -10.28 5.83
CA SER A 472 14.88 -10.25 5.26
C SER A 472 15.63 -11.57 5.31
N LYS A 473 15.20 -12.51 6.15
CA LYS A 473 15.77 -13.85 6.28
C LYS A 473 14.74 -14.91 5.90
N LYS A 474 15.14 -15.85 5.06
CA LYS A 474 14.26 -16.92 4.60
C LYS A 474 13.85 -17.86 5.75
N LEU A 475 12.58 -18.19 5.79
CA LEU A 475 12.05 -19.27 6.61
C LEU A 475 12.39 -20.62 5.93
N ASP A 476 12.59 -21.66 6.74
CA ASP A 476 12.80 -23.04 6.30
C ASP A 476 11.92 -23.99 7.15
N PRO A 477 10.80 -24.51 6.62
CA PRO A 477 10.26 -24.29 5.29
C PRO A 477 9.58 -22.92 5.15
N GLY A 478 9.72 -22.29 4.00
CA GLY A 478 9.06 -21.02 3.65
C GLY A 478 8.90 -20.89 2.15
N VAL A 479 7.91 -20.10 1.74
CA VAL A 479 7.57 -19.87 0.33
C VAL A 479 7.24 -18.42 0.04
N CYS A 480 7.50 -18.01 -1.21
CA CYS A 480 7.07 -16.72 -1.76
C CYS A 480 6.31 -16.96 -3.07
N GLY A 481 5.38 -16.07 -3.40
CA GLY A 481 4.64 -16.17 -4.65
C GLY A 481 3.34 -15.39 -4.67
N HIS A 482 2.41 -15.87 -5.48
CA HIS A 482 1.11 -15.23 -5.62
C HIS A 482 -0.02 -16.24 -5.91
N ILE A 483 -1.25 -15.76 -5.72
CA ILE A 483 -2.48 -16.48 -6.02
C ILE A 483 -3.33 -15.56 -6.89
N ASP A 484 -3.66 -15.96 -8.11
CA ASP A 484 -4.69 -15.32 -8.91
C ASP A 484 -6.05 -15.90 -8.53
N VAL A 485 -7.04 -15.03 -8.28
CA VAL A 485 -8.35 -15.42 -7.76
C VAL A 485 -9.46 -14.76 -8.54
N SER A 486 -10.45 -15.56 -8.92
CA SER A 486 -11.74 -15.09 -9.45
C SER A 486 -12.77 -15.01 -8.32
N TRP A 487 -13.35 -13.83 -8.12
CA TRP A 487 -14.42 -13.58 -7.17
C TRP A 487 -15.74 -13.47 -7.93
N LEU A 488 -16.65 -14.40 -7.71
CA LEU A 488 -17.93 -14.44 -8.38
C LEU A 488 -19.04 -14.03 -7.41
N PHE A 489 -19.90 -13.10 -7.86
CA PHE A 489 -21.06 -12.62 -7.08
C PHE A 489 -22.35 -12.99 -7.79
N ASP A 490 -23.21 -13.72 -7.13
CA ASP A 490 -24.52 -14.14 -7.65
C ASP A 490 -25.67 -13.31 -7.06
N THR A 491 -25.38 -12.31 -6.26
CA THR A 491 -26.34 -11.36 -5.71
C THR A 491 -25.89 -9.92 -5.99
N PRO A 492 -26.80 -8.94 -5.94
CA PRO A 492 -26.41 -7.53 -6.04
C PRO A 492 -25.29 -7.18 -5.07
N MET A 493 -24.36 -6.36 -5.52
CA MET A 493 -23.16 -6.02 -4.77
C MET A 493 -22.90 -4.51 -4.85
N LEU A 494 -22.41 -3.94 -3.75
CA LEU A 494 -21.97 -2.55 -3.67
C LEU A 494 -20.75 -2.43 -2.78
N ILE A 495 -19.64 -2.02 -3.37
CA ILE A 495 -18.52 -1.39 -2.64
C ILE A 495 -18.68 0.10 -2.88
N GLY A 496 -19.01 0.83 -1.83
CA GLY A 496 -19.40 2.23 -1.96
C GLY A 496 -18.21 3.14 -2.28
N ALA A 497 -18.37 3.98 -3.30
CA ALA A 497 -17.59 5.19 -3.50
C ALA A 497 -18.01 6.27 -2.50
N SER A 498 -17.35 7.43 -2.52
CA SER A 498 -17.79 8.60 -1.77
C SER A 498 -19.17 9.04 -2.23
N LYS A 499 -19.93 9.67 -1.33
CA LYS A 499 -21.26 10.20 -1.67
C LYS A 499 -21.15 11.18 -2.83
N GLY A 500 -21.91 10.91 -3.89
CA GLY A 500 -22.08 11.85 -4.99
C GLY A 500 -22.82 13.13 -4.56
N SER A 501 -22.84 14.13 -5.43
CA SER A 501 -23.55 15.41 -5.20
C SER A 501 -25.05 15.24 -4.90
N ASN A 502 -25.66 14.15 -5.37
CA ASN A 502 -27.05 13.77 -5.11
C ASN A 502 -27.24 13.00 -3.79
N GLY A 503 -26.21 12.86 -2.95
CA GLY A 503 -26.24 12.11 -1.69
C GLY A 503 -26.29 10.59 -1.83
N ALA A 504 -26.20 10.05 -3.06
CA ALA A 504 -26.21 8.62 -3.32
C ALA A 504 -24.79 8.04 -3.26
N ILE A 505 -24.69 6.78 -2.83
CA ILE A 505 -23.44 5.99 -2.85
C ILE A 505 -23.54 5.03 -4.04
N GLY A 506 -22.65 5.21 -5.01
CA GLY A 506 -22.48 4.35 -6.16
C GLY A 506 -21.35 3.34 -6.00
N PRO A 507 -21.23 2.40 -6.96
CA PRO A 507 -20.12 1.46 -6.99
C PRO A 507 -18.78 2.17 -7.19
N LEU A 508 -17.77 1.69 -6.47
CA LEU A 508 -16.41 2.20 -6.61
C LEU A 508 -15.81 1.79 -7.94
N SER A 509 -15.27 2.76 -8.67
CA SER A 509 -14.62 2.56 -9.96
C SER A 509 -13.31 3.32 -10.06
N ILE A 510 -12.44 2.86 -10.95
CA ILE A 510 -11.22 3.52 -11.41
C ILE A 510 -11.40 3.82 -12.89
N GLY A 511 -11.68 5.07 -13.24
CA GLY A 511 -12.16 5.41 -14.58
C GLY A 511 -13.46 4.69 -14.88
N SER A 512 -13.49 3.86 -15.92
CA SER A 512 -14.64 3.01 -16.30
C SER A 512 -14.69 1.66 -15.58
N ASP A 513 -13.59 1.24 -14.93
CA ASP A 513 -13.46 -0.11 -14.39
C ASP A 513 -14.01 -0.17 -12.97
N TYR A 514 -15.03 -0.99 -12.72
CA TYR A 514 -15.47 -1.31 -11.36
C TYR A 514 -14.47 -2.22 -10.67
N ILE A 515 -14.26 -1.99 -9.37
CA ILE A 515 -13.25 -2.70 -8.59
C ILE A 515 -13.73 -3.18 -7.22
N LEU A 516 -13.12 -4.27 -6.77
CA LEU A 516 -13.05 -4.66 -5.37
C LEU A 516 -11.70 -4.19 -4.83
N PRO A 517 -11.65 -3.18 -3.94
CA PRO A 517 -10.38 -2.73 -3.36
C PRO A 517 -9.64 -3.84 -2.62
N GLY A 518 -8.33 -3.88 -2.77
CA GLY A 518 -7.50 -4.82 -2.02
C GLY A 518 -7.66 -4.70 -0.50
N SER A 519 -7.95 -3.50 0.00
CA SER A 519 -8.28 -3.28 1.42
C SER A 519 -9.55 -4.01 1.87
N THR A 520 -10.57 -4.07 1.02
CA THR A 520 -11.83 -4.80 1.29
C THR A 520 -11.58 -6.30 1.33
N LEU A 521 -10.88 -6.84 0.32
CA LEU A 521 -10.54 -8.25 0.25
C LEU A 521 -9.64 -8.67 1.43
N ARG A 522 -8.59 -7.88 1.70
CA ARG A 522 -7.70 -8.11 2.84
C ARG A 522 -8.46 -8.11 4.17
N GLY A 523 -9.34 -7.13 4.38
CA GLY A 523 -10.13 -7.02 5.60
C GLY A 523 -11.08 -8.21 5.78
N ASN A 524 -11.72 -8.67 4.70
CA ASN A 524 -12.61 -9.81 4.71
C ASN A 524 -11.86 -11.11 5.07
N ILE A 525 -10.79 -11.42 4.35
CA ILE A 525 -9.98 -12.64 4.57
C ILE A 525 -9.34 -12.64 5.96
N ARG A 526 -8.80 -11.49 6.39
CA ARG A 526 -8.25 -11.35 7.75
C ARG A 526 -9.32 -11.58 8.82
N ALA A 527 -10.54 -11.06 8.64
CA ALA A 527 -11.61 -11.24 9.60
C ALA A 527 -12.01 -12.71 9.75
N TYR A 528 -12.07 -13.46 8.66
CA TYR A 528 -12.33 -14.89 8.71
C TYR A 528 -11.21 -15.66 9.40
N LEU A 529 -9.96 -15.41 9.02
CA LEU A 529 -8.82 -16.03 9.71
C LEU A 529 -8.81 -15.68 11.19
N ALA A 530 -9.02 -14.41 11.55
CA ALA A 530 -9.07 -14.00 12.95
C ALA A 530 -10.20 -14.68 13.73
N ALA A 531 -11.32 -15.00 13.09
CA ALA A 531 -12.41 -15.71 13.73
C ALA A 531 -12.07 -17.18 13.98
N ILE A 532 -11.52 -17.88 12.99
CA ILE A 532 -11.22 -19.32 13.11
C ILE A 532 -9.99 -19.63 13.93
N THR A 533 -9.00 -18.73 13.97
CA THR A 533 -7.77 -18.86 14.76
C THR A 533 -7.86 -18.20 16.13
N ASN A 534 -9.00 -17.61 16.42
CA ASN A 534 -9.26 -16.86 17.62
C ASN A 534 -8.21 -15.77 17.92
N SER A 535 -7.77 -15.06 16.86
CA SER A 535 -6.75 -14.02 16.94
C SER A 535 -7.14 -12.92 17.92
N ARG A 536 -6.16 -12.28 18.52
CA ARG A 536 -6.34 -11.13 19.40
C ARG A 536 -7.11 -10.00 18.70
N LEU A 537 -7.81 -9.20 19.51
CA LEU A 537 -8.57 -8.07 19.03
C LEU A 537 -7.65 -6.85 18.88
N GLN A 538 -7.23 -6.57 17.66
CA GLN A 538 -6.46 -5.38 17.38
C GLN A 538 -7.37 -4.16 17.37
N ASP A 539 -6.88 -3.07 17.93
CA ASP A 539 -7.51 -1.75 17.80
C ASP A 539 -9.01 -1.72 18.18
N LEU A 540 -9.36 -2.40 19.25
CA LEU A 540 -10.64 -2.05 19.87
C LEU A 540 -10.53 -0.58 20.26
N PRO A 541 -11.32 0.32 19.65
CA PRO A 541 -11.48 1.65 20.24
C PRO A 541 -11.89 1.40 21.67
N ASP A 542 -11.57 2.34 22.53
CA ASP A 542 -11.97 2.26 23.94
C ASP A 542 -13.48 2.04 24.08
N LEU A 543 -13.96 0.85 23.78
CA LEU A 543 -15.28 0.39 24.20
C LEU A 543 -15.42 0.49 25.73
N VAL A 544 -14.27 0.58 26.41
CA VAL A 544 -14.14 0.65 27.85
C VAL A 544 -13.78 2.03 28.37
N SER A 545 -13.30 2.98 27.51
CA SER A 545 -12.94 4.35 27.93
C SER A 545 -13.90 5.42 27.49
N GLY A 546 -14.91 5.09 26.70
CA GLY A 546 -15.98 6.04 26.38
C GLY A 546 -16.64 6.53 27.67
N LYS A 547 -16.47 7.81 27.97
CA LYS A 547 -16.94 8.45 29.22
C LYS A 547 -18.43 8.24 29.52
N ASN A 548 -19.21 7.60 28.66
CA ASN A 548 -20.68 7.51 28.77
C ASN A 548 -21.28 6.11 28.64
N GLU A 549 -20.55 5.06 28.23
CA GLU A 549 -21.23 3.78 27.91
C GLU A 549 -20.76 2.54 28.69
N VAL A 550 -19.65 2.60 29.40
CA VAL A 550 -19.09 1.45 30.10
C VAL A 550 -19.02 1.63 31.63
N LYS A 551 -19.61 2.68 32.15
CA LYS A 551 -19.74 2.84 33.62
C LYS A 551 -20.54 1.71 34.28
N ASP A 552 -21.30 0.94 33.49
CA ASP A 552 -22.19 -0.10 33.99
C ASP A 552 -21.69 -1.54 33.82
N ILE A 553 -20.50 -1.78 33.22
CA ILE A 553 -19.87 -3.10 33.34
C ILE A 553 -19.28 -3.23 34.75
N LYS A 554 -20.13 -3.51 35.69
CA LYS A 554 -19.74 -3.88 37.06
C LYS A 554 -19.07 -5.25 37.11
N ASP A 555 -18.99 -5.97 35.99
CA ASP A 555 -18.39 -7.30 35.94
C ASP A 555 -16.88 -7.19 35.70
N VAL A 556 -16.13 -7.15 36.77
CA VAL A 556 -14.66 -7.13 36.79
C VAL A 556 -14.03 -8.29 35.99
N PRO A 557 -14.58 -9.52 35.96
CA PRO A 557 -14.09 -10.61 35.14
C PRO A 557 -14.17 -10.30 33.64
N LEU A 558 -15.30 -9.80 33.16
CA LEU A 558 -15.48 -9.46 31.73
C LEU A 558 -14.51 -8.34 31.29
N GLN A 559 -14.29 -7.37 32.14
CA GLN A 559 -13.35 -6.28 31.85
C GLN A 559 -11.89 -6.76 31.81
N LYS A 560 -11.51 -7.68 32.72
CA LYS A 560 -10.21 -8.36 32.69
C LYS A 560 -10.05 -9.21 31.43
N LEU A 561 -11.09 -9.94 31.04
CA LEU A 561 -11.12 -10.76 29.86
C LEU A 561 -10.96 -9.90 28.58
N ILE A 562 -11.72 -8.81 28.46
CA ILE A 562 -11.59 -7.86 27.34
C ILE A 562 -10.16 -7.30 27.30
N ASN A 563 -9.59 -6.93 28.42
CA ASN A 563 -8.24 -6.38 28.50
C ASN A 563 -7.16 -7.41 28.15
N SER A 564 -7.32 -8.66 28.55
CA SER A 564 -6.37 -9.74 28.19
C SER A 564 -6.40 -10.08 26.71
N PHE A 565 -7.53 -9.83 26.04
CA PHE A 565 -7.72 -10.06 24.59
C PHE A 565 -7.29 -8.89 23.69
N ARG A 566 -6.98 -7.75 24.28
CA ARG A 566 -6.42 -6.62 23.54
C ARG A 566 -4.95 -6.84 23.27
N SER A 567 -4.54 -6.87 22.01
CA SER A 567 -3.14 -7.07 21.67
C SER A 567 -2.21 -5.99 22.23
N ASN A 568 -2.71 -4.76 22.39
CA ASN A 568 -1.96 -3.64 22.97
C ASN A 568 -1.92 -3.59 24.51
N LYS A 569 -2.78 -4.37 25.22
CA LYS A 569 -2.82 -4.42 26.70
C LYS A 569 -2.48 -5.79 27.28
N ALA A 570 -2.54 -6.84 26.46
CA ALA A 570 -2.08 -8.18 26.85
C ALA A 570 -0.58 -8.20 27.19
N HIS A 571 0.15 -7.21 26.69
CA HIS A 571 1.57 -7.02 26.91
C HIS A 571 1.78 -5.71 27.64
N ASN A 572 2.00 -5.79 28.95
CA ASN A 572 2.45 -4.66 29.73
C ASN A 572 3.96 -4.47 29.45
N PRO A 573 4.36 -3.41 28.72
CA PRO A 573 5.77 -3.19 28.34
C PRO A 573 6.69 -3.01 29.56
N ASN A 574 6.13 -2.84 30.77
CA ASN A 574 6.92 -2.76 31.99
C ASN A 574 7.32 -4.11 32.58
N HIS A 575 6.74 -5.22 32.11
CA HIS A 575 6.99 -6.55 32.67
C HIS A 575 7.47 -7.63 31.69
N ASP A 576 7.31 -7.43 30.35
CA ASP A 576 7.71 -8.45 29.38
C ASP A 576 8.43 -7.84 28.18
N GLU A 577 9.71 -8.14 28.04
CA GLU A 577 10.50 -7.81 26.85
C GLU A 577 10.15 -8.68 25.62
N THR A 578 9.20 -9.62 25.77
CA THR A 578 8.87 -10.63 24.75
C THR A 578 7.43 -10.48 24.25
N PHE A 579 7.18 -9.47 23.40
CA PHE A 579 5.96 -9.46 22.61
C PHE A 579 6.05 -10.54 21.52
N GLU A 580 5.08 -11.44 21.47
CA GLU A 580 4.91 -12.42 20.40
C GLU A 580 3.61 -12.14 19.65
N PRO A 581 3.63 -11.94 18.30
CA PRO A 581 2.43 -11.78 17.51
C PRO A 581 1.67 -13.11 17.45
N ASP A 582 0.34 -13.05 17.40
CA ASP A 582 -0.45 -14.23 17.08
C ASP A 582 -0.34 -14.60 15.59
N PHE A 583 -0.95 -15.70 15.19
CA PHE A 583 -0.87 -16.24 13.83
C PHE A 583 -1.32 -15.21 12.76
N VAL A 584 -2.40 -14.48 13.02
CA VAL A 584 -2.93 -13.47 12.07
C VAL A 584 -2.10 -12.21 12.10
N GLU A 585 -1.61 -11.79 13.26
CA GLU A 585 -0.70 -10.66 13.40
C GLU A 585 0.61 -10.89 12.66
N ALA A 586 1.20 -12.09 12.80
CA ALA A 586 2.42 -12.45 12.08
C ALA A 586 2.24 -12.45 10.56
N LEU A 587 1.08 -12.84 10.04
CA LEU A 587 0.80 -12.92 8.61
C LEU A 587 0.36 -11.58 8.02
N PHE A 588 -0.59 -10.89 8.67
CA PHE A 588 -1.19 -9.65 8.16
C PHE A 588 -0.50 -8.38 8.68
N GLY A 589 0.44 -8.51 9.58
CA GLY A 589 1.11 -7.37 10.19
C GLY A 589 0.22 -6.60 11.18
N PHE A 590 0.85 -5.74 11.95
CA PHE A 590 0.20 -4.93 12.98
C PHE A 590 0.99 -3.65 13.24
N VAL A 591 0.32 -2.70 13.89
CA VAL A 591 0.89 -1.48 14.43
C VAL A 591 0.29 -1.29 15.84
N HIS A 592 1.13 -1.28 16.86
CA HIS A 592 0.74 -1.02 18.23
C HIS A 592 1.43 0.25 18.72
N GLU A 593 0.69 1.35 18.76
CA GLU A 593 1.18 2.60 19.33
C GLU A 593 0.86 2.64 20.82
N THR A 594 1.89 2.69 21.65
CA THR A 594 1.77 2.99 23.09
C THR A 594 2.65 4.20 23.39
N GLU A 595 2.21 5.09 24.32
CA GLU A 595 3.00 6.25 24.74
C GLU A 595 4.39 5.83 25.26
N GLU A 596 4.50 4.66 25.87
CA GLU A 596 5.76 4.11 26.40
C GLU A 596 6.67 3.55 25.29
N ALA A 597 6.09 2.98 24.22
CA ALA A 597 6.85 2.49 23.08
C ALA A 597 7.54 3.62 22.31
N ALA A 598 6.95 4.81 22.29
CA ALA A 598 7.53 5.98 21.64
C ALA A 598 8.88 6.39 22.28
N ASN A 599 9.11 6.04 23.55
CA ASN A 599 10.31 6.41 24.31
C ASN A 599 11.42 5.33 24.31
N LYS A 600 11.14 4.10 23.84
CA LYS A 600 12.10 2.99 23.80
C LYS A 600 12.23 2.43 22.38
N ALA A 601 13.29 2.82 21.65
CA ALA A 601 13.46 2.47 20.23
C ALA A 601 13.39 0.95 19.94
N ALA A 602 13.99 0.11 20.77
CA ALA A 602 13.97 -1.35 20.61
C ALA A 602 12.56 -1.95 20.78
N LEU A 603 11.75 -1.38 21.68
CA LEU A 603 10.37 -1.79 21.88
C LEU A 603 9.48 -1.34 20.73
N HIS A 604 9.69 -0.12 20.21
CA HIS A 604 8.96 0.42 19.07
C HIS A 604 9.15 -0.46 17.82
N GLU A 605 10.35 -0.93 17.54
CA GLU A 605 10.61 -1.79 16.37
C GLU A 605 9.88 -3.14 16.46
N ARG A 606 9.70 -3.69 17.66
CA ARG A 606 8.94 -4.95 17.90
C ARG A 606 7.43 -4.75 17.88
N MET A 607 6.94 -3.53 18.04
CA MET A 607 5.49 -3.23 18.08
C MET A 607 4.90 -2.95 16.69
N HIS A 608 5.69 -3.11 15.63
CA HIS A 608 5.27 -2.87 14.25
C HIS A 608 5.78 -3.95 13.32
N LEU A 609 4.90 -4.50 12.50
CA LEU A 609 5.25 -5.47 11.48
C LEU A 609 4.47 -5.19 10.20
N LYS A 610 5.18 -5.11 9.07
CA LYS A 610 4.56 -5.04 7.75
C LYS A 610 3.87 -6.37 7.43
N SER A 611 2.73 -6.31 6.74
CA SER A 611 2.04 -7.50 6.24
C SER A 611 2.92 -8.30 5.29
N ARG A 612 2.94 -9.62 5.43
CA ARG A 612 3.58 -10.56 4.50
C ARG A 612 2.64 -10.97 3.36
N VAL A 613 1.39 -10.53 3.40
CA VAL A 613 0.42 -10.71 2.32
C VAL A 613 -0.05 -9.37 1.79
N SER A 614 -0.24 -9.29 0.49
CA SER A 614 -0.66 -8.07 -0.21
C SER A 614 -1.78 -8.41 -1.19
N PHE A 615 -2.85 -7.62 -1.17
CA PHE A 615 -4.04 -7.86 -1.97
C PHE A 615 -4.16 -6.78 -3.03
N GLU A 616 -3.95 -7.12 -4.30
CA GLU A 616 -4.27 -6.20 -5.39
C GLU A 616 -5.79 -5.96 -5.48
N PRO A 617 -6.25 -4.82 -6.03
CA PRO A 617 -7.66 -4.68 -6.35
C PRO A 617 -8.07 -5.72 -7.39
N ALA A 618 -9.26 -6.29 -7.23
CA ALA A 618 -9.84 -7.14 -8.25
C ALA A 618 -10.71 -6.30 -9.17
N PHE A 619 -10.57 -6.48 -10.48
CA PHE A 619 -11.28 -5.75 -11.52
C PHE A 619 -12.45 -6.56 -12.04
N LEU A 620 -13.56 -5.90 -12.34
CA LEU A 620 -14.71 -6.52 -13.00
C LEU A 620 -14.33 -6.85 -14.44
N GLU A 621 -14.46 -8.11 -14.82
CA GLU A 621 -14.03 -8.63 -16.12
C GLU A 621 -15.20 -8.88 -17.08
N ASN A 622 -16.43 -8.90 -16.58
CA ASN A 622 -17.64 -9.02 -17.39
C ASN A 622 -18.57 -7.80 -17.19
N GLU A 623 -19.46 -7.58 -18.12
CA GLU A 623 -20.43 -6.50 -18.00
C GLU A 623 -21.45 -6.80 -16.91
N PRO A 624 -21.74 -5.85 -16.00
CA PRO A 624 -22.83 -6.01 -15.06
C PRO A 624 -24.18 -5.82 -15.76
N ASP A 625 -25.22 -6.47 -15.28
CA ASP A 625 -26.57 -6.05 -15.62
C ASP A 625 -26.84 -4.72 -14.89
N VAL A 626 -26.70 -3.64 -15.62
CA VAL A 626 -27.17 -2.33 -15.18
C VAL A 626 -28.55 -2.15 -15.79
N PRO A 627 -29.64 -2.39 -15.05
CA PRO A 627 -30.97 -2.13 -15.56
C PRO A 627 -31.01 -0.69 -16.10
N LYS A 628 -31.54 -0.50 -17.29
CA LYS A 628 -31.79 0.84 -17.86
C LYS A 628 -32.69 1.63 -16.89
N GLY A 629 -32.08 2.51 -16.09
CA GLY A 629 -32.72 3.17 -14.97
C GLY A 629 -32.20 2.55 -13.67
N ALA A 630 -30.95 2.90 -13.32
CA ALA A 630 -30.19 2.41 -12.19
C ALA A 630 -31.10 2.06 -11.00
N THR A 631 -31.07 0.83 -10.57
CA THR A 631 -31.78 0.34 -9.39
C THR A 631 -31.17 1.00 -8.15
N LYS A 632 -31.64 2.22 -7.94
CA LYS A 632 -31.36 3.01 -6.76
C LYS A 632 -32.33 2.54 -5.67
N TYR A 633 -31.75 1.96 -4.64
CA TYR A 633 -32.53 1.64 -3.44
C TYR A 633 -32.21 2.68 -2.37
N THR A 634 -33.23 3.30 -1.82
CA THR A 634 -33.08 4.15 -0.64
C THR A 634 -33.39 3.30 0.58
N LEU A 635 -32.39 2.95 1.36
CA LEU A 635 -32.49 2.02 2.47
C LEU A 635 -32.13 2.70 3.78
N VAL A 636 -32.80 2.30 4.85
CA VAL A 636 -32.37 2.62 6.21
C VAL A 636 -31.43 1.53 6.66
N LEU A 637 -30.15 1.84 6.65
CA LEU A 637 -29.10 0.97 7.21
C LEU A 637 -28.93 1.37 8.68
N GLY A 638 -29.46 0.57 9.59
CA GLY A 638 -29.22 0.74 11.01
C GLY A 638 -27.71 0.60 11.29
N ALA A 639 -27.18 1.45 12.16
CA ALA A 639 -25.83 1.27 12.67
C ALA A 639 -25.74 -0.12 13.31
N PRO A 640 -24.71 -0.93 12.99
CA PRO A 640 -24.46 -2.17 13.71
C PRO A 640 -24.18 -1.78 15.15
N THR A 641 -25.15 -1.96 16.01
CA THR A 641 -25.00 -1.67 17.43
C THR A 641 -24.02 -2.67 18.02
N GLY A 642 -22.89 -2.17 18.45
CA GLY A 642 -22.08 -2.84 19.43
C GLY A 642 -22.80 -2.68 20.74
N THR A 643 -23.60 -3.62 21.10
CA THR A 643 -24.25 -3.56 22.40
C THR A 643 -23.37 -4.25 23.40
N SER A 644 -22.86 -3.48 24.31
CA SER A 644 -22.27 -3.96 25.57
C SER A 644 -23.22 -4.88 26.35
N ASN A 645 -24.50 -4.84 26.08
CA ASN A 645 -25.52 -5.53 26.87
C ASN A 645 -26.02 -6.87 26.27
N ILE A 646 -25.70 -7.18 25.00
CA ILE A 646 -26.03 -8.47 24.37
C ILE A 646 -24.97 -9.55 24.73
N TYR A 647 -23.82 -9.13 25.20
CA TYR A 647 -22.66 -10.00 25.36
C TYR A 647 -22.32 -10.23 26.83
N ASP A 648 -22.85 -11.26 27.40
CA ASP A 648 -22.24 -11.87 28.57
C ASP A 648 -20.91 -12.55 28.20
N ALA A 649 -20.53 -12.49 26.92
CA ALA A 649 -19.27 -13.00 26.38
C ALA A 649 -18.79 -12.20 25.19
N ILE A 650 -17.47 -12.16 24.97
CA ILE A 650 -16.87 -11.56 23.77
C ILE A 650 -17.17 -12.46 22.58
N ALA A 651 -17.78 -11.91 21.54
CA ALA A 651 -18.10 -12.66 20.34
C ALA A 651 -17.91 -11.82 19.06
N ARG A 652 -17.46 -12.48 18.01
CA ARG A 652 -17.31 -11.88 16.68
C ARG A 652 -18.59 -12.04 15.89
N LYS A 653 -19.09 -10.96 15.35
CA LYS A 653 -20.27 -10.94 14.47
C LYS A 653 -19.90 -11.39 13.06
N THR A 654 -20.70 -12.24 12.47
CA THR A 654 -20.58 -12.66 11.06
C THR A 654 -21.92 -12.67 10.37
N TYR A 655 -21.91 -12.45 9.05
CA TYR A 655 -23.10 -12.51 8.22
C TYR A 655 -23.05 -13.83 7.43
N PRO A 656 -23.93 -14.80 7.74
CA PRO A 656 -23.93 -16.08 7.05
C PRO A 656 -24.36 -15.95 5.59
N ALA A 657 -23.99 -16.94 4.78
CA ALA A 657 -24.47 -17.05 3.43
C ALA A 657 -25.95 -17.44 3.46
N GLU A 658 -26.71 -16.88 2.52
CA GLU A 658 -28.10 -17.26 2.31
C GLU A 658 -28.23 -17.94 0.94
N SER A 659 -29.14 -18.93 0.82
CA SER A 659 -29.42 -19.62 -0.44
C SER A 659 -30.16 -18.78 -1.47
N MET A 660 -30.39 -17.50 -1.18
CA MET A 660 -31.22 -16.65 -2.02
C MET A 660 -30.55 -16.32 -3.36
N VAL A 661 -31.27 -16.55 -4.43
CA VAL A 661 -30.90 -16.10 -5.76
C VAL A 661 -31.02 -14.58 -5.89
N SER A 662 -30.32 -14.01 -6.88
CA SER A 662 -30.24 -12.57 -7.10
C SER A 662 -31.60 -11.91 -7.19
N SER A 663 -32.59 -12.55 -7.84
CA SER A 663 -33.96 -12.02 -7.97
C SER A 663 -34.64 -11.79 -6.62
N ARG A 664 -34.53 -12.72 -5.68
CA ARG A 664 -35.10 -12.58 -4.34
C ARG A 664 -34.39 -11.50 -3.52
N VAL A 665 -33.07 -11.35 -3.68
CA VAL A 665 -32.36 -10.26 -3.03
C VAL A 665 -32.79 -8.91 -3.59
N THR A 666 -33.00 -8.81 -4.89
CA THR A 666 -33.52 -7.59 -5.55
C THR A 666 -34.92 -7.26 -5.08
N GLU A 667 -35.79 -8.26 -5.00
CA GLU A 667 -37.18 -8.14 -4.49
C GLU A 667 -37.15 -7.59 -3.05
N ARG A 668 -36.33 -8.17 -2.19
CA ARG A 668 -36.16 -7.74 -0.81
C ARG A 668 -35.62 -6.30 -0.69
N LEU A 669 -34.64 -5.93 -1.50
CA LEU A 669 -34.14 -4.55 -1.55
C LEU A 669 -35.28 -3.59 -1.93
N SER A 670 -36.12 -3.97 -2.90
CA SER A 670 -37.28 -3.19 -3.33
C SER A 670 -38.34 -3.06 -2.25
N GLU A 671 -38.67 -4.17 -1.55
CA GLU A 671 -39.64 -4.18 -0.46
C GLU A 671 -39.21 -3.32 0.73
N ASN A 672 -37.90 -3.25 1.00
CA ASN A 672 -37.36 -2.48 2.09
C ASN A 672 -36.94 -1.05 1.68
N ALA A 673 -37.17 -0.67 0.42
CA ALA A 673 -36.90 0.69 -0.03
C ALA A 673 -37.89 1.66 0.67
N VAL A 674 -37.35 2.76 1.16
CA VAL A 674 -38.08 3.84 1.80
C VAL A 674 -38.11 5.06 0.90
N ALA A 675 -39.16 5.88 1.04
CA ALA A 675 -39.25 7.15 0.32
C ALA A 675 -38.08 8.07 0.72
N GLN A 676 -37.64 8.91 -0.21
CA GLN A 676 -36.67 9.94 0.08
C GLN A 676 -37.22 10.91 1.11
N GLY A 677 -36.44 11.26 2.12
CA GLY A 677 -36.81 12.27 3.11
C GLY A 677 -36.73 11.82 4.57
N THR A 678 -36.36 10.57 4.84
CA THR A 678 -36.05 10.17 6.22
C THR A 678 -34.56 10.43 6.53
N ASP A 679 -34.27 11.10 7.63
CA ASP A 679 -32.89 11.52 8.02
C ASP A 679 -31.88 10.37 8.08
N SER A 680 -32.33 9.15 8.26
CA SER A 680 -31.49 7.94 8.33
C SER A 680 -31.41 7.16 7.02
N ALA A 681 -32.11 7.59 5.97
CA ALA A 681 -32.13 6.88 4.68
C ALA A 681 -30.91 7.19 3.83
N THR A 682 -30.31 6.16 3.26
CA THR A 682 -29.19 6.28 2.35
C THR A 682 -29.54 5.69 0.99
N SER A 683 -29.29 6.43 -0.07
CA SER A 683 -29.47 5.97 -1.44
C SER A 683 -28.25 5.17 -1.89
N LEU A 684 -28.49 3.94 -2.31
CA LEU A 684 -27.45 2.98 -2.70
C LEU A 684 -27.69 2.47 -4.11
N HIS A 685 -26.65 2.47 -4.94
CA HIS A 685 -26.67 1.92 -6.30
C HIS A 685 -25.85 0.65 -6.34
N PHE A 686 -26.47 -0.47 -6.74
CA PHE A 686 -25.80 -1.77 -6.77
C PHE A 686 -25.40 -2.20 -8.18
N LEU A 687 -24.31 -2.92 -8.28
CA LEU A 687 -24.01 -3.75 -9.44
C LEU A 687 -24.81 -5.04 -9.34
N HIS A 688 -25.44 -5.42 -10.44
CA HIS A 688 -26.27 -6.62 -10.52
C HIS A 688 -25.64 -7.68 -11.42
N PRO A 689 -25.68 -8.98 -11.03
CA PRO A 689 -25.37 -10.07 -11.95
C PRO A 689 -26.38 -10.06 -13.10
N GLN A 690 -25.96 -10.52 -14.28
CA GLN A 690 -26.84 -10.62 -15.43
C GLN A 690 -27.84 -11.79 -15.27
N VAL A 691 -29.10 -11.56 -15.63
CA VAL A 691 -30.15 -12.59 -15.65
C VAL A 691 -30.79 -12.64 -17.05
N PRO A 692 -30.12 -13.24 -18.03
CA PRO A 692 -30.61 -13.34 -19.41
C PRO A 692 -31.98 -13.98 -19.46
N GLY A 693 -32.92 -13.34 -20.16
CA GLY A 693 -34.29 -13.84 -20.29
C GLY A 693 -35.12 -13.84 -19.01
N GLY A 694 -34.69 -13.17 -17.94
CA GLY A 694 -35.40 -13.10 -16.66
C GLY A 694 -35.44 -14.43 -15.88
N SER A 695 -34.79 -15.47 -16.35
CA SER A 695 -34.74 -16.76 -15.67
C SER A 695 -33.54 -16.87 -14.71
N PRO A 696 -33.78 -17.08 -13.41
CA PRO A 696 -32.67 -17.23 -12.43
C PRO A 696 -31.75 -18.41 -12.73
N VAL A 697 -32.17 -19.36 -13.55
CA VAL A 697 -31.34 -20.52 -13.96
C VAL A 697 -30.18 -20.11 -14.85
N ASN A 698 -30.31 -18.99 -15.58
CA ASN A 698 -29.32 -18.48 -16.51
C ASN A 698 -28.50 -17.33 -15.93
N LEU A 699 -28.42 -17.20 -14.60
CA LEU A 699 -27.68 -16.13 -13.94
C LEU A 699 -26.19 -16.19 -14.30
N ILE A 700 -25.67 -15.07 -14.80
CA ILE A 700 -24.25 -14.85 -15.02
C ILE A 700 -23.73 -13.99 -13.86
N PRO A 701 -22.90 -14.53 -12.98
CA PRO A 701 -22.38 -13.79 -11.82
C PRO A 701 -21.46 -12.63 -12.24
N LEU A 702 -21.38 -11.61 -11.41
CA LEU A 702 -20.32 -10.60 -11.54
C LEU A 702 -18.96 -11.28 -11.31
N HIS A 703 -18.03 -11.12 -12.23
CA HIS A 703 -16.73 -11.74 -12.18
C HIS A 703 -15.64 -10.69 -11.95
N PHE A 704 -15.02 -10.71 -10.77
CA PHE A 704 -13.87 -9.88 -10.45
C PHE A 704 -12.62 -10.75 -10.40
N ARG A 705 -11.54 -10.30 -11.07
CA ARG A 705 -10.23 -10.98 -11.06
C ARG A 705 -9.20 -10.14 -10.35
N GLY A 706 -8.44 -10.73 -9.42
CA GLY A 706 -7.38 -10.06 -8.67
C GLY A 706 -6.27 -11.01 -8.26
N ARG A 707 -5.17 -10.46 -7.78
CA ARG A 707 -3.98 -11.21 -7.32
C ARG A 707 -3.69 -10.93 -5.86
N ILE A 708 -3.27 -11.96 -5.16
CA ILE A 708 -2.81 -11.90 -3.77
C ILE A 708 -1.36 -12.35 -3.75
N HIS A 709 -0.47 -11.48 -3.31
CA HIS A 709 0.94 -11.79 -3.15
C HIS A 709 1.24 -12.21 -1.72
N PHE A 710 2.18 -13.13 -1.56
CA PHE A 710 2.68 -13.53 -0.24
C PHE A 710 4.20 -13.64 -0.27
N HIS A 711 4.81 -13.29 0.85
CA HIS A 711 6.26 -13.20 1.01
C HIS A 711 6.70 -13.91 2.29
N ASN A 712 7.60 -14.87 2.15
CA ASN A 712 8.23 -15.59 3.25
C ASN A 712 7.22 -16.19 4.24
N VAL A 713 6.20 -16.88 3.71
CA VAL A 713 5.18 -17.54 4.53
C VAL A 713 5.47 -19.02 4.66
N THR A 714 5.06 -19.64 5.77
CA THR A 714 5.14 -21.08 5.94
C THR A 714 4.05 -21.79 5.12
N LEU A 715 4.19 -23.09 4.89
CA LEU A 715 3.17 -23.88 4.20
C LEU A 715 1.84 -23.90 4.96
N VAL A 716 1.88 -23.85 6.29
CA VAL A 716 0.68 -23.76 7.14
C VAL A 716 0.01 -22.38 7.00
N GLU A 717 0.80 -21.30 6.98
CA GLU A 717 0.27 -19.94 6.76
C GLU A 717 -0.32 -19.79 5.36
N LEU A 718 0.32 -20.37 4.33
CA LEU A 718 -0.23 -20.40 2.97
C LEU A 718 -1.51 -21.23 2.92
N GLY A 719 -1.55 -22.39 3.60
CA GLY A 719 -2.74 -23.20 3.74
C GLY A 719 -3.89 -22.47 4.41
N ALA A 720 -3.60 -21.71 5.46
CA ALA A 720 -4.58 -20.85 6.15
C ALA A 720 -5.14 -19.74 5.25
N LEU A 721 -4.27 -19.10 4.47
CA LEU A 721 -4.67 -18.08 3.50
C LEU A 721 -5.59 -18.68 2.42
N LEU A 722 -5.21 -19.80 1.82
CA LEU A 722 -6.01 -20.53 0.84
C LEU A 722 -7.35 -20.98 1.43
N TRP A 723 -7.32 -21.48 2.67
CA TRP A 723 -8.52 -21.89 3.38
C TRP A 723 -9.49 -20.71 3.57
N ALA A 724 -8.99 -19.55 3.98
CA ALA A 724 -9.82 -18.38 4.19
C ALA A 724 -10.35 -17.79 2.88
N ILE A 725 -9.58 -17.87 1.78
CA ILE A 725 -10.03 -17.45 0.44
C ILE A 725 -11.16 -18.35 -0.05
N THR A 726 -11.02 -19.67 0.08
CA THR A 726 -11.98 -20.66 -0.43
C THR A 726 -13.03 -21.10 0.59
N LEU A 727 -12.91 -20.63 1.83
CA LEU A 727 -13.71 -21.08 2.98
C LEU A 727 -13.63 -22.61 3.16
N GLY A 728 -12.39 -23.13 3.08
CA GLY A 728 -12.10 -24.57 3.18
C GLY A 728 -12.52 -25.38 1.97
N GLY A 729 -12.76 -24.76 0.82
CA GLY A 729 -13.21 -25.43 -0.40
C GLY A 729 -14.63 -25.99 -0.29
N ARG A 730 -15.43 -25.51 0.66
CA ARG A 730 -16.78 -26.02 0.91
C ARG A 730 -17.79 -25.45 -0.09
N GLN A 731 -18.54 -26.29 -0.77
CA GLN A 731 -19.47 -25.92 -1.83
C GLN A 731 -20.54 -24.91 -1.39
N HIS A 732 -20.95 -24.92 -0.12
CA HIS A 732 -22.03 -24.07 0.41
C HIS A 732 -21.53 -22.80 1.09
N ALA A 733 -20.22 -22.70 1.37
CA ALA A 733 -19.67 -21.53 2.05
C ALA A 733 -19.53 -20.34 1.10
N ARG A 734 -19.94 -19.16 1.55
CA ARG A 734 -19.92 -17.92 0.78
C ARG A 734 -19.38 -16.79 1.61
N HIS A 735 -18.63 -15.92 0.95
CA HIS A 735 -18.24 -14.65 1.51
C HIS A 735 -19.42 -13.68 1.50
N ARG A 736 -19.34 -12.66 2.37
CA ARG A 736 -20.21 -11.49 2.37
C ARG A 736 -19.33 -10.25 2.25
N ILE A 737 -19.44 -9.57 1.13
CA ILE A 737 -18.57 -8.44 0.79
C ILE A 737 -19.43 -7.25 0.38
N GLY A 738 -19.16 -6.07 0.95
CA GLY A 738 -19.82 -4.83 0.57
C GLY A 738 -20.92 -4.37 1.52
N HIS A 739 -21.77 -3.47 1.02
CA HIS A 739 -22.88 -2.85 1.74
C HIS A 739 -24.11 -3.74 1.79
N ALA A 740 -25.00 -3.45 2.73
CA ALA A 740 -26.32 -4.07 2.88
C ALA A 740 -26.29 -5.62 3.01
N LYS A 741 -25.24 -6.17 3.63
CA LYS A 741 -25.06 -7.61 3.84
C LYS A 741 -26.27 -8.28 4.48
N ALA A 742 -26.96 -7.58 5.38
CA ALA A 742 -28.14 -8.09 6.07
C ALA A 742 -29.35 -8.30 5.13
N PHE A 743 -29.36 -7.66 3.98
CA PHE A 743 -30.38 -7.87 2.95
C PHE A 743 -30.02 -9.00 1.98
N GLY A 744 -28.89 -9.67 2.18
CA GLY A 744 -28.42 -10.76 1.33
C GLY A 744 -27.49 -10.34 0.20
N THR A 745 -27.14 -9.06 0.11
CA THR A 745 -26.23 -8.55 -0.92
C THR A 745 -24.79 -8.99 -0.71
N GLY A 746 -24.00 -8.96 -1.78
CA GLY A 746 -22.58 -9.22 -1.73
C GLY A 746 -22.20 -10.66 -1.40
N ARG A 747 -23.04 -11.63 -1.77
CA ARG A 747 -22.73 -13.05 -1.68
C ARG A 747 -21.71 -13.40 -2.76
N ALA A 748 -20.54 -13.91 -2.32
CA ALA A 748 -19.46 -14.21 -3.22
C ALA A 748 -18.74 -15.52 -2.88
N TRP A 749 -18.10 -16.09 -3.86
CA TRP A 749 -17.13 -17.18 -3.66
C TRP A 749 -15.88 -16.97 -4.50
N ALA A 750 -14.77 -17.49 -4.01
CA ALA A 750 -13.51 -17.53 -4.73
C ALA A 750 -13.40 -18.83 -5.52
N THR A 751 -12.99 -18.73 -6.77
CA THR A 751 -12.79 -19.88 -7.67
C THR A 751 -11.67 -19.55 -8.66
N GLY A 752 -11.34 -20.51 -9.53
CA GLY A 752 -10.30 -20.31 -10.55
C GLY A 752 -8.98 -19.89 -9.92
N LEU A 753 -8.60 -20.52 -8.81
CA LEU A 753 -7.36 -20.21 -8.11
C LEU A 753 -6.17 -20.75 -8.91
N GLU A 754 -5.24 -19.85 -9.22
CA GLU A 754 -3.95 -20.20 -9.81
C GLU A 754 -2.87 -19.82 -8.80
N LEU A 755 -2.32 -20.85 -8.16
CA LEU A 755 -1.24 -20.71 -7.18
C LEU A 755 0.10 -20.87 -7.89
N ILE A 756 0.99 -19.92 -7.70
CA ILE A 756 2.42 -20.02 -7.99
C ILE A 756 3.18 -19.69 -6.72
N ALA A 757 3.81 -20.70 -6.13
CA ALA A 757 4.61 -20.55 -4.93
C ALA A 757 5.98 -21.23 -5.12
N LYS A 758 7.05 -20.50 -4.86
CA LYS A 758 8.43 -20.99 -4.95
C LYS A 758 8.98 -21.24 -3.56
N ASP A 759 9.69 -22.36 -3.40
CA ASP A 759 10.37 -22.72 -2.15
C ASP A 759 11.53 -21.76 -1.88
N ASN A 760 11.65 -21.27 -0.66
CA ASN A 760 12.74 -20.35 -0.27
C ASN A 760 14.12 -21.01 -0.23
N LYS A 761 14.16 -22.34 -0.06
CA LYS A 761 15.40 -23.11 -0.02
C LYS A 761 15.85 -23.58 -1.40
N ASP A 762 14.89 -23.96 -2.22
CA ASP A 762 15.10 -24.42 -3.58
C ASP A 762 14.12 -23.73 -4.54
N SER A 763 14.56 -22.63 -5.13
CA SER A 763 13.75 -21.84 -6.06
C SER A 763 13.32 -22.57 -7.33
N SER A 764 13.94 -23.75 -7.63
CA SER A 764 13.51 -24.63 -8.73
C SER A 764 12.24 -25.42 -8.36
N ARG A 765 11.94 -25.53 -7.06
CA ARG A 765 10.74 -26.22 -6.57
C ARG A 765 9.57 -25.27 -6.52
N GLU A 766 8.60 -25.51 -7.38
CA GLU A 766 7.36 -24.74 -7.44
C GLU A 766 6.17 -25.57 -6.95
N PHE A 767 5.32 -24.93 -6.18
CA PHE A 767 4.05 -25.48 -5.72
C PHE A 767 2.93 -24.84 -6.54
N SER A 768 2.21 -25.65 -7.31
CA SER A 768 1.11 -25.20 -8.16
C SER A 768 0.05 -26.28 -8.32
N GLY A 769 -1.14 -25.87 -8.74
CA GLY A 769 -2.24 -26.76 -9.07
C GLY A 769 -3.18 -27.13 -7.92
N PRO A 770 -4.38 -27.65 -8.25
CA PRO A 770 -5.49 -27.81 -7.31
C PRO A 770 -5.23 -28.84 -6.19
N ASN A 771 -4.47 -29.90 -6.49
CA ASN A 771 -4.12 -30.90 -5.47
C ASN A 771 -3.17 -30.33 -4.40
N ILE A 772 -2.26 -29.46 -4.81
CA ILE A 772 -1.36 -28.76 -3.89
C ILE A 772 -2.18 -27.82 -3.00
N ILE A 773 -3.09 -27.04 -3.57
CA ILE A 773 -3.99 -26.14 -2.82
C ILE A 773 -4.75 -26.93 -1.75
N LYS A 774 -5.35 -28.06 -2.13
CA LYS A 774 -6.07 -28.92 -1.20
C LYS A 774 -5.15 -29.48 -0.10
N GLY A 775 -3.95 -29.93 -0.46
CA GLY A 775 -2.97 -30.46 0.50
C GLY A 775 -2.51 -29.41 1.52
N LEU A 776 -2.29 -28.17 1.08
CA LEU A 776 -1.93 -27.05 1.97
C LEU A 776 -3.06 -26.69 2.93
N MET A 777 -4.30 -26.65 2.47
CA MET A 777 -5.45 -26.40 3.34
C MET A 777 -5.59 -27.52 4.40
N GLN A 778 -5.38 -28.78 4.01
CA GLN A 778 -5.41 -29.90 4.95
C GLN A 778 -4.29 -29.83 6.00
N GLN A 779 -3.10 -29.32 5.66
CA GLN A 779 -2.04 -29.09 6.65
C GLN A 779 -2.47 -28.05 7.69
N PHE A 780 -3.09 -26.97 7.28
CA PHE A 780 -3.66 -25.98 8.20
C PHE A 780 -4.75 -26.58 9.08
N GLU A 781 -5.72 -27.31 8.52
CA GLU A 781 -6.79 -27.97 9.28
C GLU A 781 -6.22 -28.97 10.31
N LYS A 782 -5.19 -29.72 9.93
CA LYS A 782 -4.49 -30.64 10.83
C LYS A 782 -3.84 -29.91 11.99
N LYS A 783 -3.16 -28.78 11.74
CA LYS A 783 -2.59 -27.95 12.81
C LYS A 783 -3.68 -27.44 13.75
N MET A 784 -4.76 -26.91 13.22
CA MET A 784 -5.89 -26.41 14.00
C MET A 784 -6.46 -27.52 14.92
N SER A 785 -6.69 -28.70 14.37
CA SER A 785 -7.21 -29.86 15.13
C SER A 785 -6.22 -30.35 16.19
N SER A 786 -4.91 -30.36 15.88
CA SER A 786 -3.88 -30.79 16.85
C SER A 786 -3.76 -29.84 18.03
N GLU A 787 -4.13 -28.58 17.87
CA GLU A 787 -4.16 -27.58 18.95
C GLU A 787 -5.54 -27.42 19.59
N GLY A 788 -6.48 -28.31 19.28
CA GLY A 788 -7.80 -28.38 19.91
C GLY A 788 -8.77 -27.28 19.47
N PHE A 789 -8.56 -26.69 18.28
CA PHE A 789 -9.47 -25.69 17.73
C PHE A 789 -10.71 -26.34 17.11
N THR A 790 -11.82 -26.25 17.80
CA THR A 790 -13.15 -26.64 17.31
C THR A 790 -13.86 -25.49 16.59
N ALA A 791 -13.39 -24.25 16.75
CA ALA A 791 -13.96 -23.06 16.13
C ALA A 791 -13.99 -23.13 14.59
N LEU A 792 -13.06 -23.86 13.98
CA LEU A 792 -13.08 -24.10 12.54
C LEU A 792 -14.37 -24.80 12.09
N GLN A 793 -14.80 -25.80 12.84
CA GLN A 793 -16.03 -26.54 12.54
C GLN A 793 -17.27 -25.68 12.79
N ALA A 794 -17.33 -25.01 13.94
CA ALA A 794 -18.44 -24.13 14.28
C ALA A 794 -18.57 -22.97 13.27
N TRP A 795 -17.45 -22.37 12.87
CA TRP A 795 -17.45 -21.30 11.88
C TRP A 795 -17.84 -21.81 10.49
N ALA A 796 -17.37 -22.99 10.10
CA ALA A 796 -17.75 -23.61 8.84
C ALA A 796 -19.26 -23.93 8.79
N GLU A 797 -19.84 -24.35 9.92
CA GLU A 797 -21.28 -24.49 10.05
C GLU A 797 -22.00 -23.16 9.90
N VAL A 798 -21.50 -22.10 10.55
CA VAL A 798 -22.05 -20.74 10.43
C VAL A 798 -21.93 -20.21 9.01
N ALA A 799 -20.80 -20.39 8.35
CA ALA A 799 -20.59 -19.91 6.98
C ALA A 799 -21.34 -20.70 5.93
N ALA A 800 -21.55 -22.00 6.17
CA ALA A 800 -22.31 -22.89 5.32
C ALA A 800 -23.81 -22.89 5.63
N THR A 801 -24.19 -22.29 6.77
CA THR A 801 -25.57 -22.28 7.18
C THR A 801 -26.38 -21.37 6.27
N ASP A 802 -27.22 -22.02 5.49
CA ASP A 802 -28.36 -21.35 4.93
C ASP A 802 -29.24 -20.85 6.07
N ILE A 803 -29.41 -19.54 6.21
CA ILE A 803 -30.53 -19.08 7.03
C ILE A 803 -31.76 -19.43 6.20
N PRO A 804 -32.57 -20.43 6.64
CA PRO A 804 -33.77 -20.73 5.90
C PRO A 804 -34.53 -19.43 5.70
N ALA A 805 -34.88 -19.15 4.48
CA ALA A 805 -35.51 -17.93 4.08
C ALA A 805 -36.53 -17.59 5.14
N TYR A 806 -36.14 -16.83 6.17
CA TYR A 806 -37.04 -16.20 7.10
C TYR A 806 -38.18 -17.10 7.62
N GLY A 807 -37.81 -18.14 8.29
CA GLY A 807 -38.78 -18.79 9.13
C GLY A 807 -39.12 -17.82 10.24
N LYS A 808 -40.28 -17.24 10.23
CA LYS A 808 -40.93 -16.47 11.28
C LYS A 808 -40.26 -15.13 11.64
N GLU A 809 -40.85 -14.11 11.17
CA GLU A 809 -40.44 -12.73 11.36
C GLU A 809 -40.98 -12.12 12.65
N ILE A 810 -40.28 -11.15 13.18
CA ILE A 810 -40.78 -10.27 14.21
C ILE A 810 -41.74 -9.29 13.56
N LYS A 811 -43.03 -9.42 13.82
CA LYS A 811 -44.05 -8.41 13.52
C LYS A 811 -44.08 -7.38 14.62
N ARG A 812 -44.15 -6.12 14.23
CA ARG A 812 -44.42 -5.03 15.13
C ARG A 812 -45.95 -4.83 15.21
N GLY A 813 -46.57 -4.92 16.34
CA GLY A 813 -47.90 -4.40 16.60
C GLY A 813 -47.88 -2.87 16.71
N ASN A 814 -49.01 -2.23 16.61
CA ASN A 814 -49.17 -0.81 16.31
C ASN A 814 -48.39 0.19 17.18
N ASP A 815 -47.80 -0.16 18.32
CA ASP A 815 -47.04 0.75 19.15
C ASP A 815 -45.98 0.09 20.05
N SER A 816 -45.78 -1.20 19.91
CA SER A 816 -44.73 -1.93 20.64
C SER A 816 -44.14 -3.03 19.79
N ALA A 817 -42.85 -3.26 19.88
CA ALA A 817 -42.23 -4.39 19.23
C ALA A 817 -42.80 -5.69 19.83
N ARG A 818 -43.78 -6.30 19.16
CA ARG A 818 -44.30 -7.62 19.48
C ARG A 818 -43.65 -8.65 18.58
N ILE A 819 -43.13 -9.67 19.17
CA ILE A 819 -42.71 -10.89 18.48
C ILE A 819 -44.01 -11.65 18.17
N ASP A 820 -44.37 -11.65 16.88
CA ASP A 820 -45.56 -12.37 16.43
C ASP A 820 -45.09 -13.66 15.73
N GLY A 821 -45.47 -14.76 16.32
CA GLY A 821 -45.20 -16.12 15.84
C GLY A 821 -46.21 -16.61 14.77
N SER A 822 -47.06 -15.76 14.22
CA SER A 822 -48.07 -16.22 13.26
C SER A 822 -47.45 -16.70 11.93
N PRO A 823 -48.09 -17.66 11.24
CA PRO A 823 -47.66 -18.14 9.92
C PRO A 823 -47.57 -17.03 8.86
N GLU A 824 -48.33 -15.95 8.98
CA GLU A 824 -48.33 -14.81 8.09
C GLU A 824 -47.07 -13.95 8.26
N ALA A 825 -46.51 -13.93 9.46
CA ALA A 825 -45.20 -13.28 9.71
C ALA A 825 -44.06 -14.00 8.99
N ALA A 826 -44.17 -15.29 8.77
CA ALA A 826 -43.16 -16.10 8.08
C ALA A 826 -43.06 -15.81 6.58
N SER A 827 -44.03 -15.17 5.98
CA SER A 827 -44.09 -14.84 4.54
C SER A 827 -43.51 -13.47 4.19
N ARG A 828 -43.25 -12.61 5.18
CA ARG A 828 -42.74 -11.24 4.94
C ARG A 828 -41.32 -11.07 5.39
N PRO A 829 -40.45 -10.76 4.43
CA PRO A 829 -39.01 -10.73 4.66
C PRO A 829 -38.54 -9.49 5.42
N THR A 830 -37.49 -9.58 6.06
CA THR A 830 -36.49 -8.68 6.71
C THR A 830 -36.82 -7.18 6.87
N LYS A 831 -37.78 -6.62 6.18
CA LYS A 831 -38.19 -5.20 6.29
C LYS A 831 -38.40 -4.78 7.74
N LEU A 832 -39.04 -5.67 8.49
CA LEU A 832 -39.34 -5.43 9.90
C LEU A 832 -38.11 -5.50 10.79
N ILE A 833 -37.20 -6.44 10.59
CA ILE A 833 -36.00 -6.56 11.39
C ILE A 833 -35.13 -5.32 11.20
N TYR A 834 -34.94 -4.89 9.96
CA TYR A 834 -34.12 -3.72 9.66
C TYR A 834 -34.75 -2.39 10.05
N GLN A 835 -36.04 -2.21 9.82
CA GLN A 835 -36.79 -1.04 10.32
C GLN A 835 -36.85 -1.01 11.84
N THR A 836 -36.93 -2.17 12.46
CA THR A 836 -36.88 -2.30 13.91
C THR A 836 -35.51 -1.89 14.43
N TRP A 837 -34.41 -2.23 13.75
CA TRP A 837 -33.06 -1.74 14.08
C TRP A 837 -32.94 -0.22 13.93
N SER A 838 -33.49 0.34 12.87
CA SER A 838 -33.45 1.78 12.63
C SER A 838 -34.35 2.56 13.58
N THR A 839 -35.50 2.01 13.96
CA THR A 839 -36.46 2.62 14.90
C THR A 839 -36.18 2.27 16.36
N LEU A 840 -35.46 1.16 16.62
CA LEU A 840 -34.93 0.79 17.93
C LEU A 840 -33.57 1.43 18.20
N GLY A 841 -33.11 2.35 17.38
CA GLY A 841 -31.99 3.25 17.70
C GLY A 841 -32.15 3.95 19.06
N HIS A 842 -33.32 3.76 19.69
CA HIS A 842 -33.49 4.01 21.11
C HIS A 842 -33.12 2.76 21.93
N ARG A 843 -32.13 2.90 22.78
CA ARG A 843 -31.53 1.94 23.74
C ARG A 843 -32.56 1.00 24.41
N ALA A 844 -33.72 1.54 24.80
CA ALA A 844 -34.79 0.81 25.49
C ALA A 844 -35.47 -0.32 24.66
N GLY A 845 -35.41 -0.26 23.35
CA GLY A 845 -36.05 -1.29 22.53
C GLY A 845 -35.16 -2.49 22.27
N LEU A 846 -33.83 -2.27 22.20
CA LEU A 846 -32.84 -3.33 22.04
C LEU A 846 -32.69 -4.13 23.32
N ASP A 847 -32.72 -3.46 24.47
CA ASP A 847 -32.65 -4.11 25.77
C ASP A 847 -33.84 -5.05 25.98
N LYS A 848 -35.05 -4.65 25.56
CA LYS A 848 -36.24 -5.52 25.62
C LYS A 848 -36.13 -6.75 24.71
N ILE A 849 -35.60 -6.62 23.50
CA ILE A 849 -35.41 -7.76 22.60
C ILE A 849 -34.30 -8.66 23.14
N ALA A 850 -33.22 -8.09 23.65
CA ALA A 850 -32.13 -8.85 24.25
C ALA A 850 -32.60 -9.63 25.49
N ASP A 851 -33.42 -9.00 26.34
CA ASP A 851 -33.98 -9.65 27.51
C ASP A 851 -35.02 -10.72 27.15
N GLU A 852 -35.74 -10.55 26.09
CA GLU A 852 -36.71 -11.55 25.61
C GLU A 852 -35.99 -12.72 24.93
N VAL A 853 -34.94 -12.47 24.16
CA VAL A 853 -34.00 -13.48 23.63
C VAL A 853 -33.33 -14.25 24.77
N ARG A 854 -32.93 -13.58 25.85
CA ARG A 854 -32.36 -14.22 27.06
C ARG A 854 -33.38 -15.10 27.77
N ARG A 855 -34.62 -14.64 27.94
CA ARG A 855 -35.68 -15.40 28.62
C ARG A 855 -36.12 -16.62 27.82
N GLU A 856 -36.32 -16.48 26.51
CA GLU A 856 -36.84 -17.55 25.68
C GLU A 856 -35.81 -18.59 25.26
N ASN A 857 -34.55 -18.20 25.11
CA ASN A 857 -33.46 -19.13 24.83
C ASN A 857 -32.93 -19.81 26.09
N GLY A 858 -33.57 -19.57 27.25
CA GLY A 858 -33.23 -20.27 28.52
C GLY A 858 -31.76 -20.29 28.88
N GLY A 859 -31.06 -19.19 28.56
CA GLY A 859 -29.64 -19.13 28.74
C GLY A 859 -28.82 -19.97 27.73
N ARG A 860 -29.42 -20.59 26.72
CA ARG A 860 -28.71 -21.42 25.74
C ARG A 860 -27.67 -20.63 24.93
N LEU A 861 -27.92 -19.36 24.67
CA LEU A 861 -26.89 -18.48 24.08
C LEU A 861 -25.77 -18.24 25.11
N ALA A 862 -26.13 -18.01 26.35
CA ALA A 862 -25.20 -17.88 27.47
C ALA A 862 -24.52 -19.21 27.85
N ALA A 863 -25.22 -20.34 27.71
CA ALA A 863 -24.66 -21.67 27.98
C ALA A 863 -23.71 -22.15 26.85
N ALA A 864 -23.98 -21.78 25.59
CA ALA A 864 -23.05 -22.03 24.50
C ALA A 864 -21.78 -21.17 24.59
N LEU A 865 -21.82 -20.13 25.43
CA LEU A 865 -20.74 -19.15 25.62
C LEU A 865 -20.08 -19.27 27.00
N LYS A 866 -20.61 -20.13 27.91
CA LYS A 866 -19.91 -20.46 29.15
C LYS A 866 -18.96 -21.63 28.91
N PRO A 867 -17.71 -21.56 29.38
CA PRO A 867 -16.89 -22.76 29.46
C PRO A 867 -17.63 -23.79 30.31
N ASP A 868 -17.61 -25.05 29.86
CA ASP A 868 -18.12 -26.17 30.66
C ASP A 868 -17.57 -26.08 32.11
N PRO A 869 -18.41 -26.10 33.13
CA PRO A 869 -17.91 -26.21 34.48
C PRO A 869 -17.20 -27.55 34.56
N LYS A 870 -15.92 -27.51 34.92
CA LYS A 870 -15.17 -28.71 35.26
C LYS A 870 -15.89 -29.50 36.35
#